data_594aa8155f0c2868de982a2716a4ffd1
#
_entry.id   594aa8155f0c2868de982a2716a4ffd1
#
_cell.length_a   1.000
_cell.length_b   1.000
_cell.length_c   1.000
_cell.angle_alpha   90.00
_cell.angle_beta   90.00
_cell.angle_gamma   90.00
#
_symmetry.space_group_name_H-M   'P 1'
#
loop_
_entity.id
_entity.type
_entity.pdbx_description
1 polymer ?
#
loop_
_entity_poly.entity_id
_entity_poly.type
_entity_poly.pdbx_seq_one_letter_code
_entity_poly.pdbx_strand_id
1 'polypeptide(L)'
;MRGFVASFLFVFFCVSNVARTDAPYYRDLYSDTWVATDALGRTMPDFSSAGPVKQDQRRVVGIFYITWHSDSLATLKSPYAADVTKVLAGDPNARLDAKHPLWTEGSYHWGEPENGYFLSKDEYVIRKDMSMLADAGVDVLVMDVTNAVRYWEEWDVLFPVMQKMKAEGNKVPQFCFWAFNGPVITVVQDLYDKVYKTDKYKDLWFYWDGKPLLLYNGNPSVDSNGPAPKNPNPHYDAAAKTDANHPHYGDPDYAEEFYADYTKEVKDFFTLRAMWWGYYEWAGKRYLGTEDNWSFGYDLGDDRVKKMTQDELVSKHNAQKEEVAVTPAQHPVSLIGKSWTREHGEPELNEYDLPISTQVPWLGKSVEHPEGYGIYFQQRWDEALQASPQFLYINDWNEWTAGKYHPQEGQTFDFMRRQSTYRFIDQYNAEFNRCIQPMKDGYSDNYYMQMAQNVRRYKGIRPMPELHGISQMKIDGGVDDWKKCEIEFRDTVGDTFHRDYPGYGGLHYRNDSGRNDIVTSKVAVDDANVYFYAEANAPLTPHTGNNWMLLLIDADHDHGKGWYGYDFLVNKKIVDENTTTLMRYVTNSAGSPWVEAAPLEYRYAGKALELAVPRALIGLKSDAFTFDFHWCDNPSDLKDPISLCVNGDSAPNRRFNYRCIWKK
;
A
#
# COMPACT_ATOMS: atom_id res chain seq x y z
N MET A 1 -4.20 -29.52 77.67
CA MET A 1 -5.08 -29.90 76.57
C MET A 1 -5.45 -28.62 75.82
N ARG A 2 -4.79 -28.35 74.73
CA ARG A 2 -5.08 -27.22 73.80
C ARG A 2 -5.49 -27.82 72.47
N GLY A 3 -6.76 -27.67 72.10
CA GLY A 3 -7.28 -28.13 70.82
C GLY A 3 -6.93 -27.17 69.71
N PHE A 4 -6.38 -27.70 68.62
CA PHE A 4 -6.24 -27.00 67.34
C PHE A 4 -7.52 -27.11 66.53
N VAL A 5 -8.11 -25.97 66.20
CA VAL A 5 -9.20 -25.89 65.24
C VAL A 5 -8.57 -25.56 63.89
N ALA A 6 -8.64 -26.49 62.93
CA ALA A 6 -8.26 -26.28 61.55
C ALA A 6 -9.47 -25.73 60.77
N SER A 7 -9.38 -24.46 60.32
CA SER A 7 -10.33 -23.89 59.39
C SER A 7 -9.99 -24.26 57.98
N PHE A 8 -10.83 -25.06 57.32
CA PHE A 8 -10.77 -25.33 55.90
C PHE A 8 -11.45 -24.16 55.14
N LEU A 9 -10.62 -23.43 54.40
CA LEU A 9 -11.11 -22.42 53.45
C LEU A 9 -11.50 -23.13 52.11
N PHE A 10 -12.80 -23.25 51.85
CA PHE A 10 -13.32 -23.67 50.55
C PHE A 10 -13.24 -22.49 49.59
N VAL A 11 -12.27 -22.53 48.66
CA VAL A 11 -12.26 -21.60 47.53
C VAL A 11 -13.20 -22.15 46.44
N PHE A 12 -14.37 -21.51 46.34
CA PHE A 12 -15.26 -21.74 45.23
C PHE A 12 -14.64 -21.12 43.96
N PHE A 13 -14.11 -21.93 43.08
CA PHE A 13 -13.88 -21.53 41.71
C PHE A 13 -15.22 -21.40 40.98
N CYS A 14 -15.76 -20.19 40.87
CA CYS A 14 -16.76 -19.88 39.88
C CYS A 14 -16.10 -20.01 38.49
N VAL A 15 -16.23 -21.16 37.86
CA VAL A 15 -16.06 -21.29 36.41
C VAL A 15 -17.23 -20.55 35.78
N SER A 16 -17.05 -19.28 35.46
CA SER A 16 -17.95 -18.59 34.55
C SER A 16 -17.84 -19.31 33.19
N ASN A 17 -18.82 -20.13 32.90
CA ASN A 17 -19.12 -20.53 31.52
C ASN A 17 -19.43 -19.24 30.77
N VAL A 18 -18.38 -18.62 30.17
CA VAL A 18 -18.58 -17.70 29.07
C VAL A 18 -19.18 -18.59 27.98
N ALA A 19 -20.49 -18.50 27.82
CA ALA A 19 -21.13 -19.03 26.63
C ALA A 19 -20.36 -18.42 25.45
N ARG A 20 -19.56 -19.24 24.74
CA ARG A 20 -19.15 -18.95 23.39
C ARG A 20 -20.46 -18.70 22.66
N THR A 21 -20.74 -17.46 22.36
CA THR A 21 -21.64 -17.14 21.26
C THR A 21 -20.88 -17.64 20.05
N ASP A 22 -21.23 -18.84 19.61
CA ASP A 22 -20.77 -19.35 18.33
C ASP A 22 -21.13 -18.28 17.30
N ALA A 23 -20.11 -17.63 16.74
CA ALA A 23 -20.32 -16.81 15.58
C ALA A 23 -20.80 -17.79 14.50
N PRO A 24 -22.05 -17.70 14.01
CA PRO A 24 -22.69 -18.80 13.30
C PRO A 24 -22.11 -19.04 11.92
N TYR A 25 -21.14 -18.23 11.45
CA TYR A 25 -20.55 -18.38 10.13
C TYR A 25 -19.23 -17.63 10.01
N TYR A 26 -18.38 -18.08 9.07
CA TYR A 26 -17.14 -17.45 8.71
C TYR A 26 -17.43 -16.17 7.91
N ARG A 27 -16.75 -15.10 8.28
CA ARG A 27 -16.74 -13.85 7.51
C ARG A 27 -15.35 -13.60 6.98
N ASP A 28 -15.22 -13.51 5.68
CA ASP A 28 -13.97 -13.14 5.04
C ASP A 28 -13.80 -11.62 5.06
N LEU A 29 -13.31 -11.13 6.19
CA LEU A 29 -13.08 -9.70 6.43
C LEU A 29 -11.66 -9.26 6.03
N TYR A 30 -10.86 -10.18 5.52
CA TYR A 30 -9.45 -9.93 5.26
C TYR A 30 -9.07 -10.42 3.87
N SER A 31 -8.33 -9.61 3.17
CA SER A 31 -7.87 -9.83 1.81
C SER A 31 -6.80 -10.94 1.66
N ASP A 32 -6.22 -11.45 2.74
CA ASP A 32 -5.15 -12.45 2.69
C ASP A 32 -5.59 -13.81 2.09
N THR A 33 -6.89 -14.10 2.07
CA THR A 33 -7.48 -15.26 1.40
C THR A 33 -7.91 -15.02 -0.05
N TRP A 34 -7.91 -13.77 -0.52
CA TRP A 34 -8.23 -13.47 -1.91
C TRP A 34 -7.11 -13.91 -2.84
N VAL A 35 -7.46 -14.40 -3.99
CA VAL A 35 -6.52 -14.85 -5.00
C VAL A 35 -6.39 -13.83 -6.12
N ALA A 36 -5.25 -13.80 -6.79
CA ALA A 36 -5.06 -12.97 -7.97
C ALA A 36 -3.88 -13.46 -8.80
N THR A 37 -3.93 -13.13 -10.09
CA THR A 37 -2.77 -13.17 -10.99
C THR A 37 -2.58 -11.77 -11.55
N ASP A 38 -1.36 -11.24 -11.46
CA ASP A 38 -1.04 -9.91 -11.97
C ASP A 38 -0.80 -9.91 -13.49
N ALA A 39 -0.58 -8.73 -14.06
CA ALA A 39 -0.34 -8.57 -15.50
C ALA A 39 0.93 -9.28 -15.99
N LEU A 40 1.85 -9.64 -15.12
CA LEU A 40 3.09 -10.36 -15.42
C LEU A 40 2.95 -11.89 -15.22
N GLY A 41 1.75 -12.38 -14.87
CA GLY A 41 1.49 -13.79 -14.60
C GLY A 41 1.95 -14.27 -13.22
N ARG A 42 2.28 -13.36 -12.28
CA ARG A 42 2.64 -13.72 -10.90
C ARG A 42 1.36 -13.93 -10.10
N THR A 43 1.27 -15.06 -9.40
CA THR A 43 0.11 -15.41 -8.58
C THR A 43 0.31 -15.03 -7.11
N MET A 44 -0.77 -14.69 -6.42
CA MET A 44 -0.73 -14.53 -4.97
C MET A 44 -0.32 -15.85 -4.31
N PRO A 45 0.53 -15.80 -3.27
CA PRO A 45 0.91 -17.01 -2.55
C PRO A 45 -0.31 -17.62 -1.85
N ASP A 46 -0.42 -18.93 -1.93
CA ASP A 46 -1.41 -19.72 -1.23
C ASP A 46 -0.95 -20.09 0.21
N PHE A 47 -1.82 -20.77 0.95
CA PHE A 47 -1.50 -21.19 2.33
C PHE A 47 -0.29 -22.12 2.41
N SER A 48 -0.04 -22.93 1.36
CA SER A 48 1.11 -23.84 1.33
C SER A 48 2.45 -23.11 1.16
N SER A 49 2.44 -22.00 0.42
CA SER A 49 3.63 -21.22 0.11
C SER A 49 3.89 -20.05 1.08
N ALA A 50 2.83 -19.37 1.56
CA ALA A 50 2.97 -18.31 2.56
C ALA A 50 3.07 -18.83 4.00
N GLY A 51 2.48 -19.99 4.27
CA GLY A 51 2.32 -20.54 5.61
C GLY A 51 1.25 -19.83 6.44
N PRO A 52 0.98 -20.32 7.66
CA PRO A 52 -0.02 -19.73 8.54
C PRO A 52 0.39 -18.33 9.02
N VAL A 53 -0.59 -17.54 9.41
CA VAL A 53 -0.35 -16.22 10.04
C VAL A 53 0.57 -16.38 11.24
N LYS A 54 1.67 -15.63 11.25
CA LYS A 54 2.73 -15.68 12.25
C LYS A 54 2.34 -14.86 13.49
N GLN A 55 1.36 -15.34 14.24
CA GLN A 55 0.77 -14.66 15.40
C GLN A 55 1.72 -14.51 16.60
N ASP A 56 2.64 -15.45 16.75
CA ASP A 56 3.67 -15.48 17.79
C ASP A 56 4.84 -14.53 17.52
N GLN A 57 4.89 -13.98 16.31
CA GLN A 57 5.93 -13.07 15.87
C GLN A 57 5.29 -11.75 15.49
N ARG A 58 5.87 -10.64 15.96
CA ARG A 58 5.47 -9.33 15.52
C ARG A 58 5.81 -9.18 14.03
N ARG A 59 4.81 -8.92 13.18
CA ARG A 59 4.94 -8.80 11.72
C ARG A 59 4.17 -7.58 11.23
N VAL A 60 4.80 -6.42 11.37
CA VAL A 60 4.21 -5.13 10.99
C VAL A 60 4.78 -4.67 9.67
N VAL A 61 3.94 -4.12 8.82
CA VAL A 61 4.32 -3.48 7.55
C VAL A 61 3.94 -2.01 7.61
N GLY A 62 4.96 -1.15 7.54
CA GLY A 62 4.78 0.29 7.40
C GLY A 62 5.17 0.75 6.00
N ILE A 63 4.51 1.79 5.49
CA ILE A 63 4.81 2.39 4.19
C ILE A 63 4.93 3.91 4.30
N PHE A 64 5.91 4.47 3.61
CA PHE A 64 6.08 5.92 3.51
C PHE A 64 4.96 6.52 2.69
N TYR A 65 4.28 7.53 3.26
CA TYR A 65 3.11 8.16 2.66
C TYR A 65 3.28 9.67 2.60
N ILE A 66 3.15 10.20 1.40
CA ILE A 66 3.40 11.61 1.07
C ILE A 66 2.09 12.38 1.00
N THR A 67 2.05 13.58 1.61
CA THR A 67 0.89 14.48 1.56
C THR A 67 1.24 15.88 1.02
N TRP A 68 2.33 16.03 0.32
CA TRP A 68 2.77 17.30 -0.25
C TRP A 68 2.17 17.68 -1.61
N HIS A 69 1.27 16.84 -2.18
CA HIS A 69 0.49 17.20 -3.37
C HIS A 69 -0.59 18.21 -2.98
N SER A 70 -0.16 19.43 -2.65
CA SER A 70 -1.02 20.46 -2.08
C SER A 70 -1.40 21.54 -3.11
N ASP A 71 -2.47 22.26 -2.81
CA ASP A 71 -2.98 23.34 -3.67
C ASP A 71 -1.94 24.46 -3.87
N SER A 72 -1.04 24.68 -2.90
CA SER A 72 0.03 25.65 -3.01
C SER A 72 1.07 25.31 -4.07
N LEU A 73 1.20 24.02 -4.41
CA LEU A 73 2.05 23.53 -5.49
C LEU A 73 1.29 23.37 -6.82
N ALA A 74 -0.03 23.54 -6.83
CA ALA A 74 -0.89 23.43 -8.02
C ALA A 74 -0.82 24.63 -8.97
N THR A 75 0.13 25.53 -8.80
CA THR A 75 0.31 26.74 -9.65
C THR A 75 0.89 26.44 -11.03
N LEU A 76 1.17 25.19 -11.36
CA LEU A 76 1.73 24.78 -12.64
C LEU A 76 0.75 25.06 -13.78
N LYS A 77 1.24 25.61 -14.86
CA LYS A 77 0.43 25.97 -16.03
C LYS A 77 -0.13 24.76 -16.77
N SER A 78 0.57 23.63 -16.74
CA SER A 78 0.19 22.40 -17.42
C SER A 78 0.84 21.18 -16.76
N PRO A 79 0.09 20.13 -16.41
CA PRO A 79 0.66 18.89 -15.89
C PRO A 79 1.52 18.16 -16.92
N TYR A 80 1.25 18.29 -18.21
CA TYR A 80 2.06 17.67 -19.27
C TYR A 80 3.48 18.26 -19.30
N ALA A 81 3.61 19.58 -19.17
CA ALA A 81 4.90 20.24 -19.11
C ALA A 81 5.61 20.00 -17.76
N ALA A 82 4.88 19.56 -16.76
CA ALA A 82 5.38 19.24 -15.42
C ALA A 82 5.67 17.74 -15.19
N ASP A 83 5.44 16.87 -16.17
CA ASP A 83 5.70 15.43 -16.11
C ASP A 83 6.99 15.09 -16.87
N VAL A 84 8.02 14.64 -16.15
CA VAL A 84 9.35 14.34 -16.73
C VAL A 84 9.25 13.26 -17.80
N THR A 85 8.47 12.21 -17.59
CA THR A 85 8.31 11.12 -18.57
C THR A 85 7.75 11.65 -19.88
N LYS A 86 6.76 12.53 -19.84
CA LYS A 86 6.18 13.16 -21.04
C LYS A 86 7.11 14.16 -21.70
N VAL A 87 7.86 14.93 -20.91
CA VAL A 87 8.88 15.86 -21.44
C VAL A 87 9.96 15.08 -22.20
N LEU A 88 10.51 14.01 -21.62
CA LEU A 88 11.55 13.21 -22.27
C LEU A 88 10.99 12.43 -23.47
N ALA A 89 9.77 11.94 -23.44
CA ALA A 89 9.12 11.31 -24.58
C ALA A 89 8.91 12.30 -25.75
N GLY A 90 8.72 13.60 -25.47
CA GLY A 90 8.64 14.66 -26.46
C GLY A 90 9.99 15.02 -27.07
N ASP A 91 11.02 15.14 -26.25
CA ASP A 91 12.43 15.34 -26.65
C ASP A 91 13.39 14.87 -25.55
N PRO A 92 14.12 13.78 -25.74
CA PRO A 92 15.09 13.28 -24.75
C PRO A 92 16.23 14.25 -24.45
N ASN A 93 16.53 15.20 -25.36
CA ASN A 93 17.55 16.20 -25.15
C ASN A 93 17.11 17.35 -24.22
N ALA A 94 15.82 17.42 -23.86
CA ALA A 94 15.34 18.45 -22.95
C ALA A 94 16.12 18.45 -21.62
N ARG A 95 16.62 17.30 -21.14
CA ARG A 95 17.46 17.22 -19.95
C ARG A 95 18.81 17.96 -20.08
N LEU A 96 19.25 18.23 -21.30
CA LEU A 96 20.52 18.93 -21.58
C LEU A 96 20.36 20.43 -21.78
N ASP A 97 19.12 20.94 -21.87
CA ASP A 97 18.81 22.34 -22.11
C ASP A 97 17.84 22.89 -21.05
N ALA A 98 18.35 23.70 -20.14
CA ALA A 98 17.57 24.36 -19.09
C ALA A 98 16.49 25.32 -19.63
N LYS A 99 16.63 25.77 -20.88
CA LYS A 99 15.71 26.69 -21.55
C LYS A 99 14.76 25.97 -22.52
N HIS A 100 14.82 24.64 -22.56
CA HIS A 100 13.97 23.86 -23.44
C HIS A 100 12.48 24.19 -23.20
N PRO A 101 11.69 24.48 -24.25
CA PRO A 101 10.31 24.98 -24.10
C PRO A 101 9.34 23.99 -23.44
N LEU A 102 9.67 22.71 -23.36
CA LEU A 102 8.87 21.71 -22.65
C LEU A 102 9.00 21.80 -21.13
N TRP A 103 10.05 22.47 -20.58
CA TRP A 103 10.16 22.70 -19.17
C TRP A 103 9.32 23.89 -18.71
N THR A 104 8.69 23.73 -17.57
CA THR A 104 8.04 24.83 -16.83
C THR A 104 8.75 25.01 -15.49
N GLU A 105 8.45 26.09 -14.78
CA GLU A 105 8.92 26.26 -13.41
C GLU A 105 8.05 25.47 -12.42
N GLY A 106 8.64 25.01 -11.33
CA GLY A 106 7.95 24.33 -10.23
C GLY A 106 8.39 22.91 -10.00
N SER A 107 7.59 22.17 -9.24
CA SER A 107 7.79 20.74 -9.01
C SER A 107 7.32 19.92 -10.22
N TYR A 108 7.91 18.77 -10.42
CA TYR A 108 7.65 17.88 -11.55
C TYR A 108 7.14 16.54 -11.07
N HIS A 109 6.12 16.01 -11.73
CA HIS A 109 5.79 14.60 -11.65
C HIS A 109 6.81 13.78 -12.42
N TRP A 110 7.16 12.61 -11.93
CA TRP A 110 7.98 11.67 -12.67
C TRP A 110 7.15 10.86 -13.70
N GLY A 111 5.83 10.70 -13.46
CA GLY A 111 4.85 10.00 -14.28
C GLY A 111 3.43 10.33 -13.84
N GLU A 112 2.42 9.76 -14.50
CA GLU A 112 1.02 10.01 -14.19
C GLU A 112 0.45 8.90 -13.27
N PRO A 113 -0.03 9.24 -12.05
CA PRO A 113 -0.77 8.30 -11.21
C PRO A 113 -2.01 7.74 -11.91
N GLU A 114 -2.48 6.55 -11.56
CA GLU A 114 -3.73 5.98 -12.06
C GLU A 114 -4.93 6.95 -11.85
N ASN A 115 -4.95 7.61 -10.71
CA ASN A 115 -5.97 8.62 -10.36
C ASN A 115 -5.69 10.02 -10.93
N GLY A 116 -4.76 10.14 -11.91
CA GLY A 116 -4.32 11.42 -12.48
C GLY A 116 -3.45 12.22 -11.51
N TYR A 117 -3.10 13.45 -11.88
CA TYR A 117 -2.29 14.36 -11.06
C TYR A 117 -3.13 14.96 -9.92
N PHE A 118 -3.41 14.15 -8.92
CA PHE A 118 -4.32 14.45 -7.80
C PHE A 118 -3.71 15.38 -6.76
N LEU A 119 -4.58 15.95 -5.93
CA LEU A 119 -4.20 16.67 -4.72
C LEU A 119 -4.46 15.81 -3.48
N SER A 120 -3.61 15.96 -2.45
CA SER A 120 -3.66 15.12 -1.22
C SER A 120 -4.96 15.24 -0.42
N LYS A 121 -5.79 16.25 -0.68
CA LYS A 121 -7.12 16.44 -0.06
C LYS A 121 -8.27 15.80 -0.82
N ASP A 122 -8.01 15.10 -1.93
CA ASP A 122 -9.04 14.43 -2.73
C ASP A 122 -9.55 13.18 -2.01
N GLU A 123 -10.75 13.23 -1.40
CA GLU A 123 -11.34 12.12 -0.64
C GLU A 123 -11.46 10.84 -1.48
N TYR A 124 -11.71 10.94 -2.78
CA TYR A 124 -11.77 9.78 -3.67
C TYR A 124 -10.43 9.03 -3.70
N VAL A 125 -9.33 9.77 -3.85
CA VAL A 125 -7.97 9.18 -3.86
C VAL A 125 -7.61 8.62 -2.49
N ILE A 126 -7.90 9.36 -1.42
CA ILE A 126 -7.66 8.89 -0.04
C ILE A 126 -8.37 7.54 0.20
N ARG A 127 -9.65 7.41 -0.17
CA ARG A 127 -10.41 6.17 -0.01
C ARG A 127 -9.80 5.03 -0.80
N LYS A 128 -9.42 5.25 -2.05
CA LYS A 128 -8.77 4.23 -2.90
C LYS A 128 -7.42 3.82 -2.33
N ASP A 129 -6.59 4.77 -1.87
CA ASP A 129 -5.30 4.46 -1.24
C ASP A 129 -5.46 3.62 0.03
N MET A 130 -6.36 4.03 0.93
CA MET A 130 -6.57 3.32 2.21
C MET A 130 -7.09 1.90 1.99
N SER A 131 -8.02 1.70 1.03
CA SER A 131 -8.52 0.38 0.67
C SER A 131 -7.40 -0.49 0.09
N MET A 132 -6.65 0.01 -0.90
CA MET A 132 -5.54 -0.72 -1.50
C MET A 132 -4.46 -1.10 -0.48
N LEU A 133 -4.08 -0.18 0.40
CA LEU A 133 -3.07 -0.44 1.43
C LEU A 133 -3.54 -1.46 2.46
N ALA A 134 -4.81 -1.39 2.88
CA ALA A 134 -5.42 -2.37 3.77
C ALA A 134 -5.49 -3.76 3.11
N ASP A 135 -5.88 -3.83 1.83
CA ASP A 135 -5.97 -5.08 1.06
C ASP A 135 -4.60 -5.71 0.81
N ALA A 136 -3.56 -4.90 0.63
CA ALA A 136 -2.20 -5.40 0.56
C ALA A 136 -1.64 -5.86 1.92
N GLY A 137 -2.34 -5.54 3.03
CA GLY A 137 -1.94 -5.90 4.38
C GLY A 137 -0.94 -4.92 5.02
N VAL A 138 -0.93 -3.66 4.60
CA VAL A 138 -0.16 -2.58 5.25
C VAL A 138 -0.82 -2.18 6.55
N ASP A 139 -0.04 -2.04 7.61
CA ASP A 139 -0.54 -1.71 8.95
C ASP A 139 -0.38 -0.23 9.30
N VAL A 140 0.67 0.44 8.75
CA VAL A 140 1.09 1.75 9.21
C VAL A 140 1.45 2.66 8.05
N LEU A 141 0.86 3.86 8.03
CA LEU A 141 1.35 4.97 7.24
C LEU A 141 2.46 5.68 8.00
N VAL A 142 3.64 5.77 7.43
CA VAL A 142 4.72 6.62 7.93
C VAL A 142 4.61 7.97 7.23
N MET A 143 4.06 8.94 7.95
CA MET A 143 3.73 10.26 7.41
C MET A 143 4.98 11.11 7.26
N ASP A 144 5.19 11.65 6.06
CA ASP A 144 6.33 12.51 5.77
C ASP A 144 6.26 13.88 6.47
N VAL A 145 7.23 14.16 7.30
CA VAL A 145 7.58 15.50 7.81
C VAL A 145 9.10 15.72 7.80
N THR A 146 9.78 15.01 6.91
CA THR A 146 11.26 15.02 6.84
C THR A 146 11.85 16.37 6.46
N ASN A 147 11.10 17.19 5.72
CA ASN A 147 11.51 18.52 5.27
C ASN A 147 10.99 19.65 6.18
N ALA A 148 10.65 19.33 7.42
CA ALA A 148 10.11 20.25 8.42
C ALA A 148 8.78 20.91 8.04
N VAL A 149 8.10 20.42 7.03
CA VAL A 149 6.76 20.88 6.63
C VAL A 149 5.71 20.06 7.37
N ARG A 150 4.73 20.70 7.96
CA ARG A 150 3.56 20.08 8.60
C ARG A 150 2.36 20.36 7.72
N TYR A 151 1.81 19.32 7.13
CA TYR A 151 0.71 19.38 6.17
C TYR A 151 -0.65 19.36 6.90
N TRP A 152 -0.89 20.35 7.78
CA TRP A 152 -2.09 20.40 8.65
C TRP A 152 -3.39 20.34 7.86
N GLU A 153 -3.46 21.07 6.74
CA GLU A 153 -4.68 21.13 5.92
C GLU A 153 -4.98 19.79 5.24
N GLU A 154 -3.95 19.10 4.79
CA GLU A 154 -4.06 17.78 4.19
C GLU A 154 -4.45 16.72 5.24
N TRP A 155 -3.82 16.78 6.41
CA TRP A 155 -4.12 15.84 7.50
C TRP A 155 -5.50 16.06 8.11
N ASP A 156 -6.00 17.29 8.13
CA ASP A 156 -7.36 17.63 8.58
C ASP A 156 -8.45 17.14 7.62
N VAL A 157 -8.07 16.61 6.44
CA VAL A 157 -8.94 15.85 5.54
C VAL A 157 -8.64 14.35 5.61
N LEU A 158 -7.38 13.94 5.48
CA LEU A 158 -6.95 12.55 5.44
C LEU A 158 -7.44 11.74 6.66
N PHE A 159 -7.11 12.21 7.88
CA PHE A 159 -7.43 11.43 9.08
C PHE A 159 -8.94 11.35 9.39
N PRO A 160 -9.75 12.40 9.21
CA PRO A 160 -11.22 12.27 9.29
C PRO A 160 -11.81 11.30 8.26
N VAL A 161 -11.28 11.25 7.03
CA VAL A 161 -11.70 10.27 6.03
C VAL A 161 -11.36 8.85 6.49
N MET A 162 -10.15 8.61 7.00
CA MET A 162 -9.76 7.31 7.58
C MET A 162 -10.67 6.90 8.74
N GLN A 163 -11.02 7.84 9.65
CA GLN A 163 -11.95 7.57 10.75
C GLN A 163 -13.36 7.24 10.24
N LYS A 164 -13.82 7.93 9.19
CA LYS A 164 -15.11 7.67 8.53
C LYS A 164 -15.11 6.26 7.91
N MET A 165 -14.08 5.88 7.15
CA MET A 165 -13.95 4.54 6.59
C MET A 165 -13.94 3.45 7.68
N LYS A 166 -13.25 3.69 8.79
CA LYS A 166 -13.25 2.78 9.95
C LYS A 166 -14.63 2.66 10.58
N ALA A 167 -15.38 3.77 10.71
CA ALA A 167 -16.76 3.77 11.24
C ALA A 167 -17.74 3.07 10.27
N GLU A 168 -17.48 3.08 8.97
CA GLU A 168 -18.19 2.32 7.94
C GLU A 168 -17.91 0.81 8.03
N GLY A 169 -16.93 0.38 8.84
CA GLY A 169 -16.57 -1.03 9.04
C GLY A 169 -15.35 -1.47 8.25
N ASN A 170 -14.71 -0.58 7.51
CA ASN A 170 -13.52 -0.87 6.74
C ASN A 170 -12.27 -0.94 7.63
N LYS A 171 -11.27 -1.67 7.15
CA LYS A 171 -9.92 -1.55 7.66
C LYS A 171 -9.23 -0.35 7.05
N VAL A 172 -8.44 0.33 7.87
CA VAL A 172 -7.52 1.37 7.43
C VAL A 172 -6.20 1.21 8.17
N PRO A 173 -5.06 1.57 7.57
CA PRO A 173 -3.79 1.60 8.28
C PRO A 173 -3.84 2.58 9.47
N GLN A 174 -3.01 2.35 10.48
CA GLN A 174 -2.70 3.33 11.51
C GLN A 174 -1.63 4.31 10.98
N PHE A 175 -1.24 5.33 11.74
CA PHE A 175 -0.16 6.23 11.33
C PHE A 175 0.86 6.49 12.43
N CYS A 176 2.08 6.81 12.01
CA CYS A 176 3.11 7.49 12.78
C CYS A 176 3.77 8.58 11.91
N PHE A 177 4.49 9.50 12.53
CA PHE A 177 5.22 10.54 11.80
C PHE A 177 6.72 10.22 11.73
N TRP A 178 7.35 10.69 10.66
CA TRP A 178 8.79 10.73 10.52
C TRP A 178 9.29 12.15 10.28
N ALA A 179 10.05 12.70 11.24
CA ALA A 179 10.60 14.07 11.22
C ALA A 179 12.12 14.01 11.21
N PHE A 180 12.79 14.73 10.31
CA PHE A 180 14.24 14.64 10.20
C PHE A 180 14.95 16.00 10.02
N ASN A 181 14.80 16.69 8.90
CA ASN A 181 15.54 17.90 8.57
C ASN A 181 14.96 19.19 9.17
N GLY A 182 15.71 20.28 9.05
CA GLY A 182 15.30 21.62 9.47
C GLY A 182 15.15 21.75 10.98
N PRO A 183 14.26 22.59 11.47
CA PRO A 183 14.02 22.78 12.90
C PRO A 183 13.25 21.60 13.51
N VAL A 184 13.80 20.38 13.39
CA VAL A 184 13.15 19.10 13.73
C VAL A 184 12.60 19.06 15.15
N ILE A 185 13.27 19.68 16.12
CA ILE A 185 12.79 19.77 17.51
C ILE A 185 11.45 20.51 17.57
N THR A 186 11.33 21.64 16.86
CA THR A 186 10.09 22.40 16.77
C THR A 186 9.00 21.60 16.05
N VAL A 187 9.37 20.90 14.98
CA VAL A 187 8.44 20.03 14.24
C VAL A 187 7.85 18.97 15.16
N VAL A 188 8.70 18.25 15.87
CA VAL A 188 8.27 17.18 16.79
C VAL A 188 7.45 17.75 17.96
N GLN A 189 7.82 18.92 18.49
CA GLN A 189 7.03 19.58 19.55
C GLN A 189 5.65 19.99 19.03
N ASP A 190 5.55 20.53 17.80
CA ASP A 190 4.26 20.87 17.18
C ASP A 190 3.38 19.65 16.97
N LEU A 191 3.94 18.52 16.52
CA LEU A 191 3.21 17.26 16.39
C LEU A 191 2.68 16.78 17.74
N TYR A 192 3.55 16.80 18.76
CA TYR A 192 3.15 16.43 20.12
C TYR A 192 2.02 17.32 20.64
N ASP A 193 2.18 18.63 20.60
CA ASP A 193 1.23 19.59 21.19
C ASP A 193 -0.12 19.61 20.45
N LYS A 194 -0.14 19.47 19.10
CA LYS A 194 -1.34 19.63 18.29
C LYS A 194 -2.08 18.33 17.98
N VAL A 195 -1.39 17.19 17.98
CA VAL A 195 -2.00 15.89 17.66
C VAL A 195 -2.09 15.02 18.91
N TYR A 196 -0.95 14.71 19.52
CA TYR A 196 -0.89 13.68 20.56
C TYR A 196 -1.38 14.18 21.92
N LYS A 197 -0.97 15.35 22.36
CA LYS A 197 -1.41 15.94 23.65
C LYS A 197 -2.91 16.27 23.67
N THR A 198 -3.49 16.47 22.51
CA THR A 198 -4.93 16.73 22.32
C THR A 198 -5.76 15.50 22.05
N ASP A 199 -5.17 14.32 22.05
CA ASP A 199 -5.78 13.04 21.66
C ASP A 199 -6.42 13.06 20.25
N LYS A 200 -5.97 13.95 19.35
CA LYS A 200 -6.54 14.10 18.01
C LYS A 200 -6.21 12.87 17.18
N TYR A 201 -7.21 12.22 16.60
CA TYR A 201 -7.08 10.98 15.81
C TYR A 201 -6.47 9.78 16.57
N LYS A 202 -6.63 9.72 17.89
CA LYS A 202 -5.99 8.72 18.76
C LYS A 202 -6.29 7.28 18.38
N ASP A 203 -7.42 7.00 17.83
CA ASP A 203 -7.84 5.68 17.36
C ASP A 203 -7.13 5.22 16.08
N LEU A 204 -6.34 6.11 15.46
CA LEU A 204 -5.50 5.84 14.29
C LEU A 204 -4.00 5.84 14.63
N TRP A 205 -3.58 6.17 15.86
CA TRP A 205 -2.15 6.17 16.21
C TRP A 205 -1.57 4.77 16.21
N PHE A 206 -0.40 4.63 15.62
CA PHE A 206 0.34 3.39 15.70
C PHE A 206 1.20 3.34 16.98
N TYR A 207 1.10 2.23 17.70
CA TYR A 207 1.81 1.99 18.95
C TYR A 207 2.91 0.96 18.75
N TRP A 208 4.12 1.29 19.25
CA TRP A 208 5.26 0.38 19.30
C TRP A 208 5.79 0.35 20.72
N ASP A 209 6.01 -0.84 21.27
CA ASP A 209 6.43 -1.05 22.65
C ASP A 209 5.58 -0.28 23.70
N GLY A 210 4.28 -0.23 23.46
CA GLY A 210 3.30 0.34 24.40
C GLY A 210 3.14 1.86 24.35
N LYS A 211 3.87 2.57 23.49
CA LYS A 211 3.76 4.01 23.28
C LYS A 211 3.56 4.33 21.81
N PRO A 212 3.01 5.51 21.44
CA PRO A 212 2.98 5.93 20.06
C PRO A 212 4.39 5.96 19.45
N LEU A 213 4.53 5.46 18.22
CA LEU A 213 5.82 5.47 17.52
C LEU A 213 6.07 6.87 16.92
N LEU A 214 7.29 7.36 17.08
CA LEU A 214 7.81 8.50 16.36
C LEU A 214 9.17 8.16 15.75
N LEU A 215 9.27 8.27 14.42
CA LEU A 215 10.53 8.20 13.71
C LEU A 215 11.12 9.61 13.65
N TYR A 216 12.38 9.76 14.02
CA TYR A 216 12.93 11.08 14.27
C TYR A 216 14.43 11.20 13.92
N ASN A 217 14.93 12.41 13.88
CA ASN A 217 16.37 12.64 13.85
C ASN A 217 16.96 12.38 15.23
N GLY A 218 17.66 11.28 15.40
CA GLY A 218 18.31 10.89 16.66
C GLY A 218 19.50 11.79 17.06
N ASN A 219 19.91 12.71 16.18
CA ASN A 219 20.97 13.68 16.44
C ASN A 219 20.56 15.06 15.93
N PRO A 220 19.68 15.79 16.66
CA PRO A 220 19.17 17.09 16.22
C PRO A 220 20.23 18.19 16.14
N SER A 221 21.45 17.91 16.63
CA SER A 221 22.60 18.82 16.45
C SER A 221 23.19 18.79 15.04
N VAL A 222 22.79 17.82 14.23
CA VAL A 222 23.23 17.66 12.84
C VAL A 222 22.03 17.78 11.92
N ASP A 223 22.02 18.81 11.11
CA ASP A 223 21.00 19.08 10.11
C ASP A 223 21.67 19.14 8.72
N SER A 224 21.08 18.53 7.72
CA SER A 224 21.56 18.60 6.33
C SER A 224 21.49 20.04 5.76
N ASN A 225 20.69 20.92 6.38
CA ASN A 225 20.46 22.31 5.97
C ASN A 225 21.26 23.35 6.75
N GLY A 226 22.15 22.93 7.66
CA GLY A 226 22.99 23.82 8.42
C GLY A 226 23.19 23.42 9.89
N PRO A 227 23.91 24.22 10.67
CA PRO A 227 24.14 23.93 12.09
C PRO A 227 22.83 24.00 12.87
N ALA A 228 22.59 23.00 13.74
CA ALA A 228 21.46 22.99 14.63
C ALA A 228 21.44 24.23 15.54
N PRO A 229 20.24 24.72 15.93
CA PRO A 229 20.13 25.83 16.84
C PRO A 229 20.78 25.51 18.18
N LYS A 230 21.49 26.48 18.71
CA LYS A 230 22.04 26.43 20.04
C LYS A 230 21.23 27.30 20.99
N ASN A 231 21.03 26.81 22.18
CA ASN A 231 20.41 27.55 23.26
C ASN A 231 21.50 28.03 24.25
N PRO A 232 21.42 29.26 24.75
CA PRO A 232 22.30 29.70 25.82
C PRO A 232 22.10 28.83 27.06
N ASN A 233 23.18 28.49 27.74
CA ASN A 233 23.12 27.81 29.02
C ASN A 233 22.74 28.82 30.11
N PRO A 234 21.54 28.81 30.69
CA PRO A 234 21.10 29.78 31.69
C PRO A 234 21.88 29.70 33.00
N HIS A 235 22.65 28.66 33.19
CA HIS A 235 23.47 28.43 34.38
C HIS A 235 24.97 28.56 34.08
N TYR A 236 25.33 29.04 32.87
CA TYR A 236 26.71 29.16 32.48
C TYR A 236 27.38 30.30 33.26
N ASP A 237 28.50 29.96 33.91
CA ASP A 237 29.37 30.91 34.54
C ASP A 237 30.65 31.06 33.71
N ALA A 238 30.90 32.25 33.19
CA ALA A 238 32.05 32.56 32.37
C ALA A 238 33.39 32.38 33.13
N ALA A 239 33.40 32.41 34.46
CA ALA A 239 34.56 32.08 35.27
C ALA A 239 35.08 30.65 35.02
N ALA A 240 34.23 29.73 34.57
CA ALA A 240 34.65 28.36 34.21
C ALA A 240 35.73 28.32 33.12
N LYS A 241 35.83 29.33 32.28
CA LYS A 241 36.88 29.44 31.25
C LYS A 241 38.23 29.93 31.77
N THR A 242 38.24 30.70 32.85
CA THR A 242 39.41 31.49 33.26
C THR A 242 39.86 31.23 34.70
N ASP A 243 39.00 30.73 35.57
CA ASP A 243 39.33 30.45 36.97
C ASP A 243 39.60 28.93 37.18
N ALA A 244 40.84 28.60 37.40
CA ALA A 244 41.26 27.22 37.65
C ALA A 244 40.64 26.59 38.91
N ASN A 245 40.02 27.40 39.79
CA ASN A 245 39.31 26.87 40.96
C ASN A 245 37.81 26.68 40.72
N HIS A 246 37.29 27.05 39.54
CA HIS A 246 35.91 26.88 39.21
C HIS A 246 35.58 25.38 39.06
N PRO A 247 34.45 24.90 39.64
CA PRO A 247 34.08 23.44 39.61
C PRO A 247 34.06 22.83 38.22
N HIS A 248 33.79 23.62 37.20
CA HIS A 248 33.72 23.21 35.79
C HIS A 248 34.91 23.72 34.96
N TYR A 249 36.02 24.11 35.57
CA TYR A 249 37.19 24.52 34.81
C TYR A 249 37.76 23.40 33.97
N GLY A 250 37.81 23.60 32.65
CA GLY A 250 38.28 22.59 31.72
C GLY A 250 37.30 21.44 31.45
N ASP A 251 36.06 21.52 31.92
CA ASP A 251 35.00 20.59 31.64
C ASP A 251 34.45 20.85 30.22
N PRO A 252 34.66 19.94 29.25
CA PRO A 252 34.21 20.10 27.87
C PRO A 252 32.68 20.08 27.73
N ASP A 253 31.98 19.51 28.70
CA ASP A 253 30.52 19.39 28.69
C ASP A 253 29.84 20.61 29.32
N TYR A 254 30.60 21.49 30.02
CA TYR A 254 30.12 22.74 30.59
C TYR A 254 30.30 23.88 29.60
N ALA A 255 29.37 24.03 28.68
CA ALA A 255 29.46 24.99 27.60
C ALA A 255 28.52 26.19 27.80
N GLU A 256 28.91 27.34 27.23
CA GLU A 256 28.11 28.59 27.22
C GLU A 256 26.80 28.42 26.47
N GLU A 257 26.83 27.58 25.44
CA GLU A 257 25.70 27.20 24.64
C GLU A 257 25.69 25.67 24.47
N PHE A 258 24.51 25.09 24.49
CA PHE A 258 24.34 23.69 24.15
C PHE A 258 23.34 23.55 23.02
N TYR A 259 23.47 22.49 22.27
CA TYR A 259 22.52 22.20 21.21
C TYR A 259 21.12 21.94 21.80
N ALA A 260 20.09 22.51 21.16
CA ALA A 260 18.73 22.21 21.52
C ALA A 260 18.46 20.70 21.40
N ASP A 261 17.59 20.19 22.25
CA ASP A 261 17.19 18.79 22.27
C ASP A 261 15.68 18.70 22.48
N TYR A 262 15.13 17.52 22.21
CA TYR A 262 13.71 17.25 22.45
C TYR A 262 13.37 17.37 23.93
N THR A 263 12.16 17.85 24.21
CA THR A 263 11.70 17.99 25.60
C THR A 263 11.58 16.63 26.29
N LYS A 264 11.68 16.63 27.62
CA LYS A 264 11.47 15.41 28.40
C LYS A 264 10.08 14.81 28.18
N GLU A 265 9.05 15.64 28.06
CA GLU A 265 7.68 15.21 27.78
C GLU A 265 7.59 14.41 26.48
N VAL A 266 8.20 14.91 25.40
CA VAL A 266 8.28 14.20 24.10
C VAL A 266 9.01 12.86 24.25
N LYS A 267 10.17 12.87 24.89
CA LYS A 267 10.97 11.65 25.09
C LYS A 267 10.25 10.58 25.92
N ASP A 268 9.50 10.99 26.93
CA ASP A 268 8.74 10.08 27.79
C ASP A 268 7.46 9.55 27.13
N PHE A 269 6.86 10.32 26.22
CA PHE A 269 5.59 10.00 25.60
C PHE A 269 5.70 8.98 24.46
N PHE A 270 6.71 9.10 23.62
CA PHE A 270 6.88 8.28 22.42
C PHE A 270 7.80 7.08 22.65
N THR A 271 7.58 6.04 21.85
CA THR A 271 8.65 5.13 21.45
C THR A 271 9.40 5.80 20.30
N LEU A 272 10.68 6.10 20.52
CA LEU A 272 11.52 6.83 19.57
C LEU A 272 12.41 5.85 18.82
N ARG A 273 12.46 5.96 17.48
CA ARG A 273 13.44 5.28 16.63
C ARG A 273 14.06 6.31 15.70
N ALA A 274 15.38 6.45 15.76
CA ALA A 274 16.09 7.30 14.80
C ALA A 274 15.98 6.65 13.40
N MET A 275 15.69 7.46 12.37
CA MET A 275 15.56 6.98 11.03
C MET A 275 16.22 7.90 10.02
N TRP A 276 17.03 7.34 9.14
CA TRP A 276 17.61 8.01 7.98
C TRP A 276 18.00 6.99 6.90
N TRP A 277 18.52 7.49 5.77
CA TRP A 277 19.16 6.63 4.80
C TRP A 277 20.19 5.73 5.48
N GLY A 278 20.19 4.46 5.18
CA GLY A 278 21.12 3.47 5.70
C GLY A 278 22.52 3.68 5.15
N TYR A 279 23.12 4.82 5.47
CA TYR A 279 24.54 5.07 5.25
C TYR A 279 25.36 4.28 6.27
N TYR A 280 26.52 3.78 5.85
CA TYR A 280 27.43 3.13 6.78
C TYR A 280 27.82 4.08 7.91
N GLU A 281 28.15 5.31 7.57
CA GLU A 281 28.38 6.37 8.53
C GLU A 281 27.74 7.67 8.01
N TRP A 282 27.03 8.36 8.89
CA TRP A 282 26.55 9.70 8.65
C TRP A 282 26.78 10.56 9.89
N ALA A 283 27.34 11.75 9.70
CA ALA A 283 27.70 12.65 10.79
C ALA A 283 28.54 11.99 11.89
N GLY A 284 29.47 11.11 11.50
CA GLY A 284 30.35 10.40 12.43
C GLY A 284 29.68 9.28 13.22
N LYS A 285 28.45 8.92 12.89
CA LYS A 285 27.73 7.78 13.51
C LYS A 285 27.47 6.69 12.49
N ARG A 286 27.63 5.44 12.93
CA ARG A 286 27.21 4.29 12.16
C ARG A 286 25.70 4.06 12.35
N TYR A 287 24.95 4.05 11.26
CA TYR A 287 23.51 3.84 11.28
C TYR A 287 23.12 2.37 11.03
N LEU A 288 23.76 1.72 10.07
CA LEU A 288 23.40 0.36 9.69
C LEU A 288 23.70 -0.66 10.79
N GLY A 289 22.70 -1.49 11.09
CA GLY A 289 22.81 -2.61 12.03
C GLY A 289 23.05 -2.20 13.48
N THR A 290 22.68 -0.97 13.86
CA THR A 290 22.83 -0.45 15.21
C THR A 290 21.51 -0.44 15.97
N GLU A 291 21.58 -0.31 17.30
CA GLU A 291 20.40 -0.26 18.17
C GLU A 291 19.60 1.03 17.93
N ASP A 292 18.27 0.89 17.85
CA ASP A 292 17.30 1.96 17.75
C ASP A 292 17.46 2.90 16.54
N ASN A 293 18.23 2.50 15.52
CA ASN A 293 18.40 3.22 14.29
C ASN A 293 17.76 2.44 13.13
N TRP A 294 16.64 2.92 12.65
CA TRP A 294 15.94 2.37 11.50
C TRP A 294 16.47 2.94 10.19
N SER A 295 16.22 2.27 9.09
CA SER A 295 16.68 2.65 7.77
C SER A 295 15.52 3.03 6.86
N PHE A 296 15.65 4.18 6.21
CA PHE A 296 14.73 4.62 5.15
C PHE A 296 14.99 3.92 3.80
N GLY A 297 16.19 3.50 3.60
CA GLY A 297 16.74 2.79 2.45
C GLY A 297 18.23 2.60 2.67
N TYR A 298 18.93 2.00 1.72
CA TYR A 298 20.35 1.70 1.89
C TYR A 298 21.19 2.37 0.81
N ASP A 299 22.32 2.95 1.19
CA ASP A 299 23.31 3.44 0.24
C ASP A 299 24.13 2.25 -0.34
N LEU A 300 23.50 1.50 -1.25
CA LEU A 300 24.15 0.40 -1.95
C LEU A 300 25.22 0.89 -2.95
N GLY A 301 25.37 2.19 -3.17
CA GLY A 301 26.50 2.79 -3.86
C GLY A 301 27.81 2.75 -3.06
N ASP A 302 27.73 2.72 -1.71
CA ASP A 302 28.90 2.52 -0.86
C ASP A 302 29.36 1.04 -0.92
N ASP A 303 30.63 0.82 -1.26
CA ASP A 303 31.19 -0.52 -1.42
C ASP A 303 31.12 -1.39 -0.16
N ARG A 304 31.05 -0.78 1.03
CA ARG A 304 30.85 -1.48 2.30
C ARG A 304 29.42 -1.97 2.44
N VAL A 305 28.45 -1.10 2.15
CA VAL A 305 27.02 -1.40 2.22
C VAL A 305 26.60 -2.39 1.14
N LYS A 306 27.12 -2.23 -0.08
CA LYS A 306 26.84 -3.11 -1.22
C LYS A 306 27.17 -4.59 -0.94
N LYS A 307 28.21 -4.84 -0.14
CA LYS A 307 28.65 -6.20 0.23
C LYS A 307 27.90 -6.79 1.41
N MET A 308 27.18 -5.97 2.19
CA MET A 308 26.45 -6.44 3.36
C MET A 308 25.21 -7.27 2.95
N THR A 309 25.01 -8.35 3.68
CA THR A 309 23.77 -9.13 3.62
C THR A 309 22.61 -8.34 4.26
N GLN A 310 21.39 -8.73 3.97
CA GLN A 310 20.22 -8.12 4.61
C GLN A 310 20.25 -8.31 6.14
N ASP A 311 20.79 -9.42 6.61
CA ASP A 311 20.92 -9.71 8.05
C ASP A 311 21.87 -8.73 8.76
N GLU A 312 22.90 -8.27 8.06
CA GLU A 312 23.84 -7.25 8.56
C GLU A 312 23.27 -5.83 8.48
N LEU A 313 22.27 -5.60 7.61
CA LEU A 313 21.59 -4.31 7.44
C LEU A 313 20.42 -4.13 8.43
N VAL A 314 19.98 -5.21 9.11
CA VAL A 314 18.85 -5.19 10.04
C VAL A 314 19.10 -4.26 11.21
N SER A 315 18.20 -3.33 11.44
CA SER A 315 18.13 -2.52 12.66
C SER A 315 17.72 -3.38 13.85
N LYS A 316 18.22 -3.06 15.04
CA LYS A 316 18.01 -3.88 16.23
C LYS A 316 17.45 -3.06 17.38
N HIS A 317 16.71 -3.76 18.26
CA HIS A 317 16.33 -3.27 19.56
C HIS A 317 16.48 -4.39 20.58
N ASN A 318 17.23 -4.15 21.67
CA ASN A 318 17.60 -5.18 22.66
C ASN A 318 18.18 -6.44 22.00
N ALA A 319 19.07 -6.25 21.03
CA ALA A 319 19.71 -7.30 20.22
C ALA A 319 18.73 -8.13 19.35
N GLN A 320 17.44 -7.79 19.29
CA GLN A 320 16.47 -8.42 18.40
C GLN A 320 16.40 -7.69 17.08
N LYS A 321 16.16 -8.43 15.99
CA LYS A 321 15.96 -7.87 14.65
C LYS A 321 14.65 -7.10 14.60
N GLU A 322 14.75 -5.79 14.55
CA GLU A 322 13.58 -4.93 14.66
C GLU A 322 13.06 -4.45 13.28
N GLU A 323 13.91 -3.79 12.46
CA GLU A 323 13.43 -3.17 11.24
C GLU A 323 14.36 -3.45 10.04
N VAL A 324 13.73 -3.54 8.86
CA VAL A 324 14.37 -3.59 7.54
C VAL A 324 13.59 -2.75 6.55
N ALA A 325 14.30 -1.94 5.76
CA ALA A 325 13.71 -1.20 4.65
C ALA A 325 13.70 -2.02 3.35
N VAL A 326 12.59 -1.94 2.63
CA VAL A 326 12.40 -2.47 1.28
C VAL A 326 11.93 -1.35 0.36
N THR A 327 12.58 -1.18 -0.78
CA THR A 327 12.27 -0.11 -1.72
C THR A 327 12.34 -0.59 -3.16
N PRO A 328 11.45 -0.11 -4.07
CA PRO A 328 11.49 -0.45 -5.48
C PRO A 328 12.73 0.05 -6.23
N ALA A 329 13.33 1.15 -5.78
CA ALA A 329 14.54 1.75 -6.31
C ALA A 329 15.23 2.57 -5.21
N GLN A 330 16.43 3.07 -5.48
CA GLN A 330 17.12 4.02 -4.61
C GLN A 330 16.94 5.46 -5.13
N HIS A 331 17.62 6.39 -4.50
CA HIS A 331 17.69 7.77 -4.96
C HIS A 331 18.23 7.82 -6.40
N PRO A 332 17.65 8.64 -7.33
CA PRO A 332 18.02 8.62 -8.75
C PRO A 332 19.50 8.84 -9.02
N VAL A 333 20.18 9.67 -8.21
CA VAL A 333 21.60 9.96 -8.40
C VAL A 333 22.53 8.79 -8.04
N SER A 334 22.01 7.72 -7.43
CA SER A 334 22.81 6.55 -7.05
C SER A 334 22.94 5.49 -8.16
N LEU A 335 22.24 5.63 -9.30
CA LEU A 335 22.15 4.65 -10.37
C LEU A 335 21.63 3.27 -9.92
N ILE A 336 20.75 3.26 -8.94
CA ILE A 336 20.12 2.04 -8.45
C ILE A 336 18.62 2.18 -8.71
N GLY A 337 18.26 1.83 -9.94
CA GLY A 337 16.89 1.84 -10.42
C GLY A 337 16.15 0.54 -10.13
N LYS A 338 14.95 0.43 -10.67
CA LYS A 338 14.05 -0.71 -10.51
C LYS A 338 14.57 -2.00 -11.12
N SER A 339 15.46 -1.89 -12.11
CA SER A 339 16.05 -3.01 -12.85
C SER A 339 17.46 -3.40 -12.36
N TRP A 340 17.98 -2.70 -11.35
CA TRP A 340 19.28 -2.97 -10.76
C TRP A 340 19.30 -4.31 -10.01
N THR A 341 20.46 -4.99 -10.08
CA THR A 341 20.73 -6.18 -9.26
C THR A 341 22.10 -6.08 -8.59
N ARG A 342 22.28 -6.77 -7.46
CA ARG A 342 23.60 -6.86 -6.81
C ARG A 342 24.66 -7.50 -7.71
N GLU A 343 24.24 -8.45 -8.57
CA GLU A 343 25.12 -9.22 -9.43
C GLU A 343 25.61 -8.42 -10.64
N HIS A 344 24.70 -7.67 -11.29
CA HIS A 344 24.97 -7.04 -12.58
C HIS A 344 24.97 -5.51 -12.53
N GLY A 345 24.49 -4.92 -11.44
CA GLY A 345 24.29 -3.47 -11.35
C GLY A 345 23.12 -2.96 -12.18
N GLU A 346 23.13 -1.69 -12.55
CA GLU A 346 22.16 -1.07 -13.44
C GLU A 346 22.38 -1.54 -14.89
N PRO A 347 21.30 -1.92 -15.62
CA PRO A 347 21.42 -2.22 -17.05
C PRO A 347 21.84 -0.99 -17.88
N GLU A 348 22.21 -1.21 -19.13
CA GLU A 348 22.47 -0.12 -20.07
C GLU A 348 21.19 0.68 -20.33
N LEU A 349 21.31 2.02 -20.30
CA LEU A 349 20.21 2.96 -20.48
C LEU A 349 20.18 3.52 -21.91
N ASN A 350 18.97 3.76 -22.43
CA ASN A 350 18.72 4.44 -23.69
C ASN A 350 18.77 5.98 -23.55
N GLU A 351 18.40 6.70 -24.63
CA GLU A 351 18.35 8.16 -24.63
C GLU A 351 17.32 8.78 -23.69
N TYR A 352 16.34 8.03 -23.20
CA TYR A 352 15.33 8.44 -22.22
C TYR A 352 15.73 8.13 -20.78
N ASP A 353 16.97 7.68 -20.57
CA ASP A 353 17.46 7.16 -19.28
C ASP A 353 16.61 6.00 -18.72
N LEU A 354 16.10 5.15 -19.63
CA LEU A 354 15.41 3.90 -19.30
C LEU A 354 16.25 2.70 -19.73
N PRO A 355 16.15 1.55 -19.02
CA PRO A 355 16.88 0.35 -19.38
C PRO A 355 16.51 -0.15 -20.78
N ILE A 356 17.50 -0.56 -21.55
CA ILE A 356 17.28 -1.15 -22.89
C ILE A 356 16.68 -2.53 -22.74
N SER A 357 17.32 -3.39 -21.95
CA SER A 357 16.83 -4.72 -21.59
C SER A 357 17.62 -5.29 -20.42
N THR A 358 17.04 -6.21 -19.67
CA THR A 358 17.78 -7.01 -18.68
C THR A 358 17.14 -8.38 -18.48
N GLN A 359 17.89 -9.31 -17.91
CA GLN A 359 17.40 -10.63 -17.54
C GLN A 359 16.51 -10.52 -16.30
N VAL A 360 15.29 -11.03 -16.41
CA VAL A 360 14.39 -11.19 -15.26
C VAL A 360 14.66 -12.56 -14.63
N PRO A 361 15.18 -12.64 -13.39
CA PRO A 361 15.68 -13.89 -12.81
C PRO A 361 14.63 -15.01 -12.78
N TRP A 362 13.41 -14.72 -12.40
CA TRP A 362 12.32 -15.72 -12.33
C TRP A 362 11.72 -16.13 -13.67
N LEU A 363 11.99 -15.38 -14.75
CA LEU A 363 11.60 -15.75 -16.11
C LEU A 363 12.72 -16.48 -16.85
N GLY A 364 13.97 -16.37 -16.41
CA GLY A 364 15.15 -16.93 -17.06
C GLY A 364 15.43 -16.36 -18.45
N LYS A 365 14.87 -15.18 -18.79
CA LYS A 365 15.02 -14.52 -20.08
C LYS A 365 15.16 -13.01 -19.94
N SER A 366 15.78 -12.38 -20.94
CA SER A 366 15.79 -10.92 -21.06
C SER A 366 14.44 -10.40 -21.52
N VAL A 367 14.08 -9.22 -21.01
CA VAL A 367 12.86 -8.49 -21.37
C VAL A 367 13.23 -7.05 -21.74
N GLU A 368 12.46 -6.48 -22.62
CA GLU A 368 12.43 -5.03 -22.86
C GLU A 368 11.56 -4.38 -21.78
N HIS A 369 11.80 -3.11 -21.46
CA HIS A 369 11.09 -2.38 -20.41
C HIS A 369 11.11 -3.09 -19.05
N PRO A 370 12.31 -3.49 -18.55
CA PRO A 370 12.44 -4.24 -17.31
C PRO A 370 12.02 -3.45 -16.07
N GLU A 371 11.91 -2.12 -16.17
CA GLU A 371 11.40 -1.23 -15.11
C GLU A 371 9.97 -1.57 -14.67
N GLY A 372 9.21 -2.30 -15.50
CA GLY A 372 7.86 -2.79 -15.16
C GLY A 372 7.83 -4.05 -14.29
N TYR A 373 8.97 -4.76 -14.14
CA TYR A 373 9.02 -6.09 -13.53
C TYR A 373 9.33 -6.09 -12.03
N GLY A 374 9.87 -4.99 -11.48
CA GLY A 374 10.22 -4.90 -10.06
C GLY A 374 11.34 -5.84 -9.65
N ILE A 375 12.42 -5.91 -10.46
CA ILE A 375 13.55 -6.84 -10.26
C ILE A 375 14.29 -6.50 -8.97
N TYR A 376 14.70 -5.23 -8.80
CA TYR A 376 15.33 -4.76 -7.58
C TYR A 376 14.42 -4.92 -6.36
N PHE A 377 13.15 -4.59 -6.51
CA PHE A 377 12.16 -4.71 -5.45
C PHE A 377 12.00 -6.15 -4.95
N GLN A 378 11.96 -7.14 -5.88
CA GLN A 378 11.89 -8.54 -5.49
C GLN A 378 13.16 -8.99 -4.75
N GLN A 379 14.33 -8.58 -5.22
CA GLN A 379 15.59 -8.89 -4.51
C GLN A 379 15.59 -8.33 -3.08
N ARG A 380 15.11 -7.09 -2.88
CA ARG A 380 15.00 -6.49 -1.56
C ARG A 380 13.99 -7.24 -0.67
N TRP A 381 12.87 -7.70 -1.24
CA TRP A 381 11.90 -8.52 -0.53
C TRP A 381 12.48 -9.87 -0.09
N ASP A 382 13.17 -10.57 -0.98
CA ASP A 382 13.75 -11.88 -0.67
C ASP A 382 14.78 -11.77 0.46
N GLU A 383 15.63 -10.75 0.42
CA GLU A 383 16.59 -10.44 1.49
C GLU A 383 15.89 -10.10 2.81
N ALA A 384 14.83 -9.30 2.78
CA ALA A 384 14.05 -8.93 3.98
C ALA A 384 13.29 -10.12 4.58
N LEU A 385 12.71 -10.97 3.75
CA LEU A 385 12.05 -12.20 4.19
C LEU A 385 13.04 -13.16 4.86
N GLN A 386 14.26 -13.27 4.33
CA GLN A 386 15.34 -14.05 4.94
C GLN A 386 15.77 -13.47 6.30
N ALA A 387 15.89 -12.15 6.39
CA ALA A 387 16.23 -11.46 7.63
C ALA A 387 15.15 -11.60 8.70
N SER A 388 13.88 -11.61 8.29
CA SER A 388 12.72 -11.86 9.16
C SER A 388 12.57 -10.85 10.32
N PRO A 389 12.56 -9.52 10.05
CA PRO A 389 12.43 -8.49 11.09
C PRO A 389 11.04 -8.47 11.71
N GLN A 390 10.84 -7.69 12.78
CA GLN A 390 9.53 -7.43 13.38
C GLN A 390 8.75 -6.36 12.64
N PHE A 391 9.43 -5.36 12.08
CA PHE A 391 8.87 -4.28 11.29
C PHE A 391 9.53 -4.25 9.91
N LEU A 392 8.70 -4.21 8.87
CA LEU A 392 9.16 -4.07 7.51
C LEU A 392 8.71 -2.70 7.01
N TYR A 393 9.67 -1.85 6.67
CA TYR A 393 9.43 -0.52 6.16
C TYR A 393 9.50 -0.50 4.64
N ILE A 394 8.47 0.04 3.99
CA ILE A 394 8.39 0.16 2.53
C ILE A 394 8.51 1.63 2.13
N ASN A 395 9.41 1.91 1.21
CA ASN A 395 9.64 3.24 0.68
C ASN A 395 9.50 3.24 -0.85
N ASP A 396 8.47 3.82 -1.46
CA ASP A 396 7.35 4.57 -0.88
C ASP A 396 6.00 4.17 -1.54
N TRP A 397 4.90 4.79 -1.08
CA TRP A 397 3.60 4.63 -1.73
C TRP A 397 3.43 5.58 -2.91
N ASN A 398 3.52 6.91 -2.69
CA ASN A 398 2.96 7.91 -3.60
C ASN A 398 3.81 9.17 -3.78
N GLU A 399 5.14 9.07 -3.81
CA GLU A 399 6.02 10.22 -4.05
C GLU A 399 6.09 10.57 -5.55
N TRP A 400 4.98 11.09 -6.09
CA TRP A 400 4.85 11.40 -7.52
C TRP A 400 5.59 12.64 -7.97
N THR A 401 5.87 13.58 -7.07
CA THR A 401 6.53 14.84 -7.38
C THR A 401 7.92 14.92 -6.78
N ALA A 402 8.84 15.50 -7.52
CA ALA A 402 10.23 15.67 -7.11
C ALA A 402 10.75 17.07 -7.40
N GLY A 403 11.80 17.45 -6.66
CA GLY A 403 12.54 18.67 -6.89
C GLY A 403 13.45 18.56 -8.12
N LYS A 404 13.39 19.56 -9.00
CA LYS A 404 14.32 19.76 -10.10
C LYS A 404 15.30 20.88 -9.73
N TYR A 405 16.59 20.57 -9.68
CA TYR A 405 17.63 21.50 -9.31
C TYR A 405 18.48 21.87 -10.50
N HIS A 406 18.74 23.17 -10.68
CA HIS A 406 19.67 23.68 -11.65
C HIS A 406 21.06 23.87 -11.03
N PRO A 407 22.13 23.58 -11.77
CA PRO A 407 23.45 24.07 -11.41
C PRO A 407 23.49 25.60 -11.49
N GLN A 408 24.47 26.20 -10.85
CA GLN A 408 24.79 27.61 -11.04
C GLN A 408 25.19 27.84 -12.52
N GLU A 409 25.05 29.07 -13.01
CA GLU A 409 25.38 29.42 -14.38
C GLU A 409 26.81 28.97 -14.75
N GLY A 410 26.93 28.25 -15.85
CA GLY A 410 28.19 27.69 -16.32
C GLY A 410 28.60 26.34 -15.72
N GLN A 411 27.80 25.77 -14.84
CA GLN A 411 27.99 24.41 -14.31
C GLN A 411 27.03 23.40 -14.95
N THR A 412 27.43 22.14 -15.03
CA THR A 412 26.59 21.01 -15.38
C THR A 412 26.66 19.96 -14.28
N PHE A 413 25.59 19.18 -14.09
CA PHE A 413 25.63 18.00 -13.24
C PHE A 413 26.04 16.78 -14.06
N ASP A 414 26.86 15.92 -13.46
CA ASP A 414 27.05 14.55 -13.93
C ASP A 414 25.90 13.70 -13.35
N PHE A 415 24.76 13.77 -14.03
CA PHE A 415 23.55 13.12 -13.60
C PHE A 415 23.52 11.69 -14.17
N MET A 416 23.46 10.68 -13.31
CA MET A 416 23.47 9.27 -13.71
C MET A 416 24.57 8.93 -14.70
N ARG A 417 25.80 9.43 -14.46
CA ARG A 417 26.96 9.31 -15.36
C ARG A 417 26.73 9.89 -16.78
N ARG A 418 25.77 10.80 -16.89
CA ARG A 418 25.46 11.57 -18.09
C ARG A 418 25.45 13.04 -17.77
N GLN A 419 25.90 13.89 -18.68
CA GLN A 419 25.78 15.31 -18.51
C GLN A 419 24.32 15.72 -18.57
N SER A 420 23.89 16.56 -17.61
CA SER A 420 22.56 17.14 -17.56
C SER A 420 22.63 18.56 -17.01
N THR A 421 21.73 19.42 -17.45
CA THR A 421 21.51 20.74 -16.88
C THR A 421 20.60 20.71 -15.65
N TYR A 422 20.07 19.54 -15.30
CA TYR A 422 19.21 19.32 -14.14
C TYR A 422 19.70 18.16 -13.28
N ARG A 423 19.41 18.23 -11.98
CA ARG A 423 19.44 17.12 -11.08
C ARG A 423 18.07 16.93 -10.45
N PHE A 424 17.50 15.75 -10.63
CA PHE A 424 16.27 15.35 -9.94
C PHE A 424 16.63 14.63 -8.66
N ILE A 425 15.97 14.99 -7.55
CA ILE A 425 16.13 14.32 -6.26
C ILE A 425 14.88 13.52 -6.02
N ASP A 426 15.03 12.35 -5.42
CA ASP A 426 14.03 11.40 -5.03
C ASP A 426 13.37 10.64 -6.18
N GLN A 427 12.80 11.28 -7.17
CA GLN A 427 12.07 10.65 -8.28
C GLN A 427 12.48 11.27 -9.61
N TYR A 428 12.60 10.46 -10.66
CA TYR A 428 12.98 10.97 -11.97
C TYR A 428 12.11 10.44 -13.12
N ASN A 429 12.08 9.12 -13.36
CA ASN A 429 11.32 8.48 -14.43
C ASN A 429 10.86 7.08 -14.02
N ALA A 430 10.37 6.26 -14.97
CA ALA A 430 9.85 4.93 -14.68
C ALA A 430 10.88 3.97 -14.06
N GLU A 431 12.18 4.11 -14.36
CA GLU A 431 13.25 3.33 -13.74
C GLU A 431 13.65 3.88 -12.37
N PHE A 432 13.81 5.18 -12.26
CA PHE A 432 14.34 5.85 -11.08
C PHE A 432 13.23 6.56 -10.29
N ASN A 433 12.34 5.77 -9.71
CA ASN A 433 11.32 6.21 -8.77
C ASN A 433 11.03 5.09 -7.78
N ARG A 434 10.46 5.44 -6.62
CA ARG A 434 10.15 4.49 -5.55
C ARG A 434 8.67 4.19 -5.41
N CYS A 435 7.79 4.86 -6.18
CA CYS A 435 6.35 4.75 -6.04
C CYS A 435 5.85 3.32 -6.32
N ILE A 436 4.93 2.88 -5.45
CA ILE A 436 4.22 1.60 -5.55
C ILE A 436 2.76 1.81 -5.95
N GLN A 437 2.19 2.99 -5.65
CA GLN A 437 0.84 3.35 -6.07
C GLN A 437 0.68 3.12 -7.58
N PRO A 438 -0.43 2.53 -8.03
CA PRO A 438 -0.65 2.27 -9.44
C PRO A 438 -0.55 3.51 -10.32
N MET A 439 0.08 3.34 -11.47
CA MET A 439 0.22 4.40 -12.46
C MET A 439 -0.71 4.18 -13.66
N LYS A 440 -1.05 5.26 -14.32
CA LYS A 440 -1.72 5.22 -15.60
C LYS A 440 -0.71 4.82 -16.68
N ASP A 441 -1.03 3.83 -17.48
CA ASP A 441 -0.12 3.25 -18.46
C ASP A 441 1.15 2.64 -17.80
N GLY A 442 2.23 2.45 -18.55
CA GLY A 442 3.49 1.92 -18.03
C GLY A 442 3.34 0.57 -17.30
N TYR A 443 3.82 0.50 -16.07
CA TYR A 443 3.74 -0.73 -15.27
C TYR A 443 2.40 -0.92 -14.52
N SER A 444 1.44 0.00 -14.68
CA SER A 444 0.09 -0.11 -14.11
C SER A 444 0.12 -0.42 -12.60
N ASP A 445 -0.43 -1.57 -12.17
CA ASP A 445 -0.48 -2.02 -10.78
C ASP A 445 0.55 -3.10 -10.41
N ASN A 446 1.56 -3.35 -11.25
CA ASN A 446 2.53 -4.44 -11.05
C ASN A 446 3.28 -4.36 -9.71
N TYR A 447 3.66 -3.15 -9.26
CA TYR A 447 4.36 -2.95 -7.98
C TYR A 447 3.44 -3.14 -6.77
N TYR A 448 2.20 -2.70 -6.89
CA TYR A 448 1.17 -2.92 -5.88
C TYR A 448 0.91 -4.42 -5.67
N MET A 449 0.70 -5.15 -6.76
CA MET A 449 0.47 -6.59 -6.72
C MET A 449 1.69 -7.35 -6.17
N GLN A 450 2.90 -6.94 -6.56
CA GLN A 450 4.14 -7.51 -6.03
C GLN A 450 4.31 -7.23 -4.53
N MET A 451 3.98 -6.03 -4.06
CA MET A 451 3.96 -5.69 -2.64
C MET A 451 2.99 -6.61 -1.89
N ALA A 452 1.73 -6.72 -2.34
CA ALA A 452 0.73 -7.57 -1.71
C ALA A 452 1.16 -9.03 -1.62
N GLN A 453 1.77 -9.59 -2.69
CA GLN A 453 2.34 -10.95 -2.69
C GLN A 453 3.38 -11.14 -1.59
N ASN A 454 4.32 -10.20 -1.48
CA ASN A 454 5.43 -10.33 -0.55
C ASN A 454 5.02 -10.02 0.90
N VAL A 455 4.04 -9.13 1.12
CA VAL A 455 3.43 -8.92 2.44
C VAL A 455 2.80 -10.22 2.95
N ARG A 456 2.10 -10.97 2.09
CA ARG A 456 1.54 -12.28 2.47
C ARG A 456 2.62 -13.30 2.82
N ARG A 457 3.73 -13.35 2.09
CA ARG A 457 4.89 -14.20 2.44
C ARG A 457 5.49 -13.80 3.79
N TYR A 458 5.53 -12.52 4.08
CA TYR A 458 6.07 -11.99 5.33
C TYR A 458 5.16 -12.30 6.53
N LYS A 459 3.86 -12.04 6.41
CA LYS A 459 2.89 -12.20 7.50
C LYS A 459 2.35 -13.61 7.65
N GLY A 460 2.34 -14.41 6.59
CA GLY A 460 1.52 -15.59 6.45
C GLY A 460 0.07 -15.24 6.09
N ILE A 461 -0.73 -16.25 5.81
CA ILE A 461 -2.15 -16.09 5.46
C ILE A 461 -3.01 -17.06 6.27
N ARG A 462 -4.31 -16.78 6.37
CA ARG A 462 -5.27 -17.70 6.98
C ARG A 462 -5.58 -18.84 6.00
N PRO A 463 -5.96 -20.03 6.50
CA PRO A 463 -6.49 -21.06 5.63
C PRO A 463 -7.78 -20.54 4.94
N MET A 464 -7.94 -20.89 3.68
CA MET A 464 -9.18 -20.57 2.97
C MET A 464 -10.36 -21.33 3.58
N PRO A 465 -11.53 -20.68 3.71
CA PRO A 465 -12.72 -21.37 4.18
C PRO A 465 -13.20 -22.41 3.16
N GLU A 466 -13.68 -23.54 3.65
CA GLU A 466 -14.28 -24.58 2.83
C GLU A 466 -15.79 -24.64 3.09
N LEU A 467 -16.59 -24.62 2.03
CA LEU A 467 -18.02 -24.87 2.04
C LEU A 467 -18.29 -26.38 2.06
N HIS A 468 -19.14 -26.82 2.94
CA HIS A 468 -19.48 -28.23 3.07
C HIS A 468 -20.97 -28.49 2.88
N GLY A 469 -21.27 -29.66 2.31
CA GLY A 469 -22.64 -30.17 2.16
C GLY A 469 -23.45 -29.50 1.06
N ILE A 470 -24.73 -29.77 1.05
CA ILE A 470 -25.70 -29.32 0.04
C ILE A 470 -26.61 -28.25 0.65
N SER A 471 -26.68 -27.11 -0.01
CA SER A 471 -27.58 -26.02 0.36
C SER A 471 -28.38 -25.57 -0.86
N GLN A 472 -29.65 -25.91 -0.89
CA GLN A 472 -30.56 -25.47 -1.95
C GLN A 472 -31.09 -24.07 -1.60
N MET A 473 -30.95 -23.15 -2.54
CA MET A 473 -31.46 -21.78 -2.46
C MET A 473 -32.67 -21.61 -3.39
N LYS A 474 -33.61 -20.77 -3.00
CA LYS A 474 -34.68 -20.32 -3.88
C LYS A 474 -34.31 -18.99 -4.46
N ILE A 475 -34.51 -18.82 -5.76
CA ILE A 475 -34.28 -17.57 -6.47
C ILE A 475 -35.60 -16.82 -6.55
N ASP A 476 -36.03 -16.24 -5.43
CA ASP A 476 -37.37 -15.62 -5.32
C ASP A 476 -37.33 -14.14 -4.86
N GLY A 477 -36.11 -13.58 -4.65
CA GLY A 477 -35.89 -12.22 -4.13
C GLY A 477 -35.90 -12.15 -2.62
N GLY A 478 -36.06 -13.30 -1.93
CA GLY A 478 -35.99 -13.42 -0.48
C GLY A 478 -34.58 -13.69 0.00
N VAL A 479 -34.14 -13.01 1.07
CA VAL A 479 -32.78 -13.15 1.61
C VAL A 479 -32.69 -14.16 2.77
N ASP A 480 -33.79 -14.76 3.19
CA ASP A 480 -33.82 -15.58 4.41
C ASP A 480 -33.03 -16.89 4.27
N ASP A 481 -33.02 -17.49 3.10
CA ASP A 481 -32.25 -18.69 2.81
C ASP A 481 -30.75 -18.45 2.96
N TRP A 482 -30.29 -17.26 2.55
CA TRP A 482 -28.90 -16.86 2.59
C TRP A 482 -28.35 -16.58 3.99
N LYS A 483 -29.23 -16.42 4.98
CA LYS A 483 -28.84 -16.31 6.41
C LYS A 483 -28.19 -17.59 6.94
N LYS A 484 -28.39 -18.72 6.26
CA LYS A 484 -27.82 -20.02 6.63
C LYS A 484 -26.45 -20.27 6.01
N CYS A 485 -26.01 -19.43 5.06
CA CYS A 485 -24.69 -19.56 4.46
C CYS A 485 -23.61 -19.20 5.46
N GLU A 486 -22.68 -20.13 5.67
CA GLU A 486 -21.62 -20.02 6.68
C GLU A 486 -20.49 -19.09 6.23
N ILE A 487 -20.26 -18.96 4.92
CA ILE A 487 -19.19 -18.13 4.36
C ILE A 487 -19.78 -16.85 3.77
N GLU A 488 -19.19 -15.73 4.18
CA GLU A 488 -19.53 -14.41 3.71
C GLU A 488 -18.26 -13.70 3.24
N PHE A 489 -18.17 -13.46 1.94
CA PHE A 489 -17.10 -12.68 1.32
C PHE A 489 -17.42 -11.20 1.45
N ARG A 490 -16.45 -10.41 1.86
CA ARG A 490 -16.61 -8.98 2.14
C ARG A 490 -15.81 -8.14 1.16
N ASP A 491 -16.35 -6.95 0.90
CA ASP A 491 -15.68 -5.90 0.19
C ASP A 491 -15.71 -4.57 0.95
N THR A 492 -15.01 -3.57 0.43
CA THR A 492 -14.91 -2.24 1.02
C THR A 492 -16.24 -1.50 0.94
N VAL A 493 -16.69 -0.95 2.06
CA VAL A 493 -17.90 -0.12 2.10
C VAL A 493 -17.57 1.31 1.67
N GLY A 494 -18.30 1.85 0.69
CA GLY A 494 -18.20 3.24 0.27
C GLY A 494 -17.01 3.54 -0.63
N ASP A 495 -16.50 2.57 -1.36
CA ASP A 495 -15.43 2.78 -2.36
C ASP A 495 -15.97 3.20 -3.74
N THR A 496 -17.29 3.18 -3.93
CA THR A 496 -18.02 3.83 -5.03
C THR A 496 -18.15 5.35 -4.87
N PHE A 497 -17.34 5.97 -4.03
CA PHE A 497 -17.38 7.40 -3.74
C PHE A 497 -17.25 8.24 -5.01
N HIS A 498 -18.16 9.20 -5.21
CA HIS A 498 -18.13 10.08 -6.37
C HIS A 498 -17.02 11.11 -6.25
N ARG A 499 -16.27 11.29 -7.32
CA ARG A 499 -15.20 12.26 -7.41
C ARG A 499 -15.67 13.50 -8.16
N ASP A 500 -15.46 14.67 -7.57
CA ASP A 500 -15.60 15.99 -8.23
C ASP A 500 -14.60 16.93 -7.55
N TYR A 501 -13.33 16.85 -7.95
CA TYR A 501 -12.23 17.49 -7.23
C TYR A 501 -11.19 18.10 -8.18
N PRO A 502 -10.59 19.26 -7.85
CA PRO A 502 -9.49 19.82 -8.63
C PRO A 502 -8.27 18.93 -8.58
N GLY A 503 -7.47 18.98 -9.64
CA GLY A 503 -6.17 18.35 -9.74
C GLY A 503 -5.06 19.36 -9.94
N TYR A 504 -3.86 18.85 -10.05
CA TYR A 504 -2.65 19.64 -10.27
C TYR A 504 -2.76 20.47 -11.55
N GLY A 505 -2.17 21.67 -11.56
CA GLY A 505 -2.08 22.50 -12.76
C GLY A 505 -3.42 22.98 -13.34
N GLY A 506 -4.46 23.10 -12.51
CA GLY A 506 -5.78 23.55 -12.92
C GLY A 506 -6.64 22.46 -13.59
N LEU A 507 -6.23 21.19 -13.50
CA LEU A 507 -7.07 20.06 -13.87
C LEU A 507 -8.26 19.94 -12.93
N HIS A 508 -9.30 19.26 -13.40
CA HIS A 508 -10.46 18.92 -12.62
C HIS A 508 -10.89 17.49 -12.94
N TYR A 509 -10.98 16.66 -11.91
CA TYR A 509 -11.35 15.25 -12.05
C TYR A 509 -12.78 15.02 -11.61
N ARG A 510 -13.53 14.30 -12.44
CA ARG A 510 -14.88 13.87 -12.14
C ARG A 510 -15.01 12.38 -12.40
N ASN A 511 -15.61 11.67 -11.45
CA ASN A 511 -16.01 10.28 -11.59
C ASN A 511 -17.33 10.08 -10.82
N ASP A 512 -18.42 9.93 -11.55
CA ASP A 512 -19.77 9.67 -11.04
C ASP A 512 -20.28 8.29 -11.44
N SER A 513 -19.37 7.40 -11.83
CA SER A 513 -19.69 6.04 -12.27
C SER A 513 -20.08 5.09 -11.13
N GLY A 514 -19.73 5.40 -9.87
CA GLY A 514 -20.03 4.59 -8.71
C GLY A 514 -21.53 4.45 -8.49
N ARG A 515 -21.99 3.20 -8.43
CA ARG A 515 -23.36 2.80 -8.06
C ARG A 515 -23.28 1.38 -7.54
N ASN A 516 -24.33 0.88 -6.84
CA ASN A 516 -24.40 -0.48 -6.34
C ASN A 516 -23.14 -0.92 -5.56
N ASP A 517 -22.74 -0.11 -4.56
CA ASP A 517 -21.63 -0.38 -3.63
C ASP A 517 -21.75 -1.78 -3.03
N ILE A 518 -21.07 -2.79 -3.61
CA ILE A 518 -21.18 -4.20 -3.28
C ILE A 518 -20.36 -4.46 -2.01
N VAL A 519 -21.01 -4.88 -0.95
CA VAL A 519 -20.37 -5.02 0.36
C VAL A 519 -20.30 -6.45 0.87
N THR A 520 -21.09 -7.34 0.27
CA THR A 520 -21.16 -8.75 0.69
C THR A 520 -21.46 -9.65 -0.49
N SER A 521 -20.78 -10.80 -0.57
CA SER A 521 -21.14 -11.88 -1.46
C SER A 521 -21.19 -13.20 -0.70
N LYS A 522 -22.05 -14.13 -1.15
CA LYS A 522 -22.17 -15.48 -0.61
C LYS A 522 -22.30 -16.47 -1.75
N VAL A 523 -21.91 -17.72 -1.47
CA VAL A 523 -22.04 -18.85 -2.39
C VAL A 523 -22.71 -20.00 -1.66
N ALA A 524 -23.61 -20.69 -2.35
CA ALA A 524 -24.19 -21.94 -1.90
C ALA A 524 -24.15 -22.96 -3.05
N VAL A 525 -24.17 -24.24 -2.74
CA VAL A 525 -24.04 -25.32 -3.75
C VAL A 525 -25.00 -26.43 -3.44
N ASP A 526 -25.70 -26.93 -4.48
CA ASP A 526 -26.44 -28.20 -4.42
C ASP A 526 -25.99 -29.18 -5.51
N ASP A 527 -26.74 -30.25 -5.69
CA ASP A 527 -26.39 -31.25 -6.70
C ASP A 527 -26.45 -30.73 -8.15
N ALA A 528 -27.23 -29.70 -8.40
CA ALA A 528 -27.49 -29.16 -9.75
C ALA A 528 -26.81 -27.80 -9.99
N ASN A 529 -26.76 -26.91 -8.98
CA ASN A 529 -26.40 -25.50 -9.14
C ASN A 529 -25.31 -25.05 -8.19
N VAL A 530 -24.59 -23.99 -8.61
CA VAL A 530 -23.92 -23.04 -7.75
C VAL A 530 -24.80 -21.80 -7.70
N TYR A 531 -25.11 -21.35 -6.51
CA TYR A 531 -25.91 -20.17 -6.25
C TYR A 531 -25.00 -19.04 -5.81
N PHE A 532 -25.26 -17.84 -6.31
CA PHE A 532 -24.52 -16.64 -5.96
C PHE A 532 -25.45 -15.58 -5.40
N TYR A 533 -24.98 -14.90 -4.38
CA TYR A 533 -25.61 -13.76 -3.74
C TYR A 533 -24.66 -12.58 -3.70
N ALA A 534 -25.17 -11.41 -4.01
CA ALA A 534 -24.47 -10.15 -3.80
C ALA A 534 -25.39 -9.14 -3.10
N GLU A 535 -24.86 -8.41 -2.13
CA GLU A 535 -25.57 -7.34 -1.41
C GLU A 535 -24.80 -6.04 -1.54
N ALA A 536 -25.52 -4.98 -1.90
CA ALA A 536 -24.99 -3.63 -1.96
C ALA A 536 -25.31 -2.85 -0.66
N ASN A 537 -24.55 -1.81 -0.38
CA ASN A 537 -24.74 -0.91 0.75
C ASN A 537 -26.09 -0.15 0.71
N ALA A 538 -26.61 0.10 -0.49
CA ALA A 538 -27.87 0.78 -0.75
C ALA A 538 -28.75 -0.05 -1.72
N PRO A 539 -30.06 0.27 -1.88
CA PRO A 539 -30.89 -0.43 -2.84
C PRO A 539 -30.27 -0.41 -4.26
N LEU A 540 -30.30 -1.58 -4.90
CA LEU A 540 -29.75 -1.76 -6.25
C LEU A 540 -30.46 -0.87 -7.26
N THR A 541 -29.69 -0.31 -8.19
CA THR A 541 -30.22 0.41 -9.34
C THR A 541 -30.99 -0.56 -10.27
N PRO A 542 -31.89 -0.07 -11.14
CA PRO A 542 -32.56 -0.93 -12.12
C PRO A 542 -31.57 -1.63 -13.04
N HIS A 543 -31.84 -2.89 -13.38
CA HIS A 543 -31.02 -3.74 -14.25
C HIS A 543 -30.89 -3.25 -15.71
N THR A 544 -31.55 -2.17 -16.06
CA THR A 544 -31.53 -1.57 -17.40
C THR A 544 -30.23 -0.81 -17.70
N GLY A 545 -29.37 -0.61 -16.70
CA GLY A 545 -28.05 0.02 -16.89
C GLY A 545 -27.05 -0.91 -17.58
N ASN A 546 -26.12 -0.30 -18.34
CA ASN A 546 -25.01 -1.05 -18.94
C ASN A 546 -24.10 -1.63 -17.88
N ASN A 547 -23.54 -2.83 -18.14
CA ASN A 547 -22.59 -3.50 -17.25
C ASN A 547 -23.07 -3.57 -15.78
N TRP A 548 -24.36 -3.87 -15.60
CA TRP A 548 -24.99 -3.90 -14.29
C TRP A 548 -24.70 -5.23 -13.55
N MET A 549 -24.15 -5.14 -12.36
CA MET A 549 -23.90 -6.27 -11.45
C MET A 549 -23.33 -7.50 -12.18
N LEU A 550 -22.20 -7.32 -12.86
CA LEU A 550 -21.53 -8.39 -13.60
C LEU A 550 -20.88 -9.38 -12.63
N LEU A 551 -21.02 -10.68 -12.93
CA LEU A 551 -20.29 -11.75 -12.23
C LEU A 551 -19.37 -12.44 -13.23
N LEU A 552 -18.06 -12.42 -12.95
CA LEU A 552 -17.03 -13.17 -13.67
C LEU A 552 -16.68 -14.42 -12.89
N ILE A 553 -16.47 -15.53 -13.60
CA ILE A 553 -16.16 -16.84 -12.99
C ILE A 553 -14.96 -17.47 -13.73
N ASP A 554 -13.94 -17.83 -12.98
CA ASP A 554 -12.82 -18.69 -13.39
C ASP A 554 -13.07 -20.08 -12.79
N ALA A 555 -13.41 -21.04 -13.65
CA ALA A 555 -13.82 -22.37 -13.24
C ALA A 555 -12.69 -23.42 -13.33
N ASP A 556 -11.60 -23.14 -14.04
CA ASP A 556 -10.51 -24.07 -14.28
C ASP A 556 -9.14 -23.61 -13.77
N HIS A 557 -9.04 -22.37 -13.25
CA HIS A 557 -7.83 -21.72 -12.75
C HIS A 557 -6.69 -21.62 -13.80
N ASP A 558 -7.03 -21.63 -15.08
CA ASP A 558 -6.06 -21.51 -16.17
C ASP A 558 -6.04 -20.09 -16.73
N HIS A 559 -5.17 -19.24 -16.18
CA HIS A 559 -5.01 -17.84 -16.62
C HIS A 559 -4.56 -17.68 -18.08
N GLY A 560 -4.10 -18.76 -18.73
CA GLY A 560 -3.80 -18.81 -20.15
C GLY A 560 -5.03 -18.95 -21.03
N LYS A 561 -6.20 -19.21 -20.44
CA LYS A 561 -7.50 -19.33 -21.10
C LYS A 561 -8.46 -18.22 -20.64
N GLY A 562 -9.63 -18.19 -21.23
CA GLY A 562 -10.63 -17.21 -20.85
C GLY A 562 -10.21 -15.77 -21.15
N TRP A 563 -10.91 -14.82 -20.54
CA TRP A 563 -10.54 -13.41 -20.51
C TRP A 563 -9.73 -13.15 -19.23
N TYR A 564 -8.42 -13.16 -19.33
CA TYR A 564 -7.50 -13.04 -18.18
C TYR A 564 -7.77 -14.08 -17.07
N GLY A 565 -8.16 -15.32 -17.45
CA GLY A 565 -8.53 -16.39 -16.55
C GLY A 565 -10.04 -16.63 -16.43
N TYR A 566 -10.87 -15.62 -16.67
CA TYR A 566 -12.32 -15.79 -16.54
C TYR A 566 -12.92 -16.51 -17.75
N ASP A 567 -13.59 -17.64 -17.48
CA ASP A 567 -14.27 -18.47 -18.48
C ASP A 567 -15.67 -18.00 -18.78
N PHE A 568 -16.36 -17.46 -17.76
CA PHE A 568 -17.77 -17.11 -17.81
C PHE A 568 -18.05 -15.70 -17.27
N LEU A 569 -19.11 -15.10 -17.84
CA LEU A 569 -19.60 -13.77 -17.46
C LEU A 569 -21.13 -13.83 -17.39
N VAL A 570 -21.69 -13.38 -16.27
CA VAL A 570 -23.14 -13.29 -16.04
C VAL A 570 -23.57 -11.83 -16.03
N ASN A 571 -24.84 -11.56 -16.32
CA ASN A 571 -25.49 -10.24 -16.36
C ASN A 571 -25.00 -9.31 -17.48
N LYS A 572 -24.11 -9.73 -18.36
CA LYS A 572 -23.76 -8.93 -19.55
C LYS A 572 -24.96 -8.65 -20.47
N LYS A 573 -25.87 -9.60 -20.51
CA LYS A 573 -27.17 -9.50 -21.21
C LYS A 573 -28.28 -10.00 -20.28
N ILE A 574 -29.15 -9.10 -19.87
CA ILE A 574 -30.35 -9.41 -19.09
C ILE A 574 -31.51 -9.52 -20.05
N VAL A 575 -32.31 -10.58 -19.93
CA VAL A 575 -33.43 -10.89 -20.82
C VAL A 575 -34.71 -10.25 -20.31
N ASP A 576 -35.01 -10.42 -19.03
CA ASP A 576 -36.18 -9.86 -18.34
C ASP A 576 -35.93 -9.77 -16.82
N GLU A 577 -36.95 -9.49 -16.02
CA GLU A 577 -36.87 -9.35 -14.56
C GLU A 577 -36.47 -10.64 -13.82
N ASN A 578 -36.52 -11.79 -14.48
CA ASN A 578 -36.34 -13.12 -13.90
C ASN A 578 -35.23 -13.92 -14.57
N THR A 579 -34.75 -13.45 -15.74
CA THR A 579 -33.86 -14.21 -16.60
C THR A 579 -32.69 -13.37 -17.04
N THR A 580 -31.48 -13.82 -16.72
CA THR A 580 -30.23 -13.29 -17.24
C THR A 580 -29.54 -14.31 -18.15
N THR A 581 -28.35 -14.00 -18.61
CA THR A 581 -27.60 -14.84 -19.54
C THR A 581 -26.23 -15.19 -19.00
N LEU A 582 -25.87 -16.47 -19.06
CA LEU A 582 -24.50 -16.94 -18.96
C LEU A 582 -23.81 -16.75 -20.31
N MET A 583 -22.73 -15.99 -20.32
CA MET A 583 -21.82 -15.85 -21.45
C MET A 583 -20.59 -16.74 -21.20
N ARG A 584 -20.04 -17.29 -22.28
CA ARG A 584 -18.78 -18.03 -22.27
C ARG A 584 -17.75 -17.28 -23.11
N TYR A 585 -16.51 -17.22 -22.64
CA TYR A 585 -15.42 -16.70 -23.43
C TYR A 585 -14.98 -17.66 -24.52
N VAL A 586 -14.83 -17.16 -25.76
CA VAL A 586 -14.40 -17.94 -26.91
C VAL A 586 -13.31 -17.18 -27.66
N THR A 587 -12.12 -17.75 -27.66
CA THR A 587 -10.97 -17.20 -28.40
C THR A 587 -11.28 -17.20 -29.90
N ASN A 588 -10.93 -16.14 -30.61
CA ASN A 588 -11.12 -16.00 -32.09
C ASN A 588 -12.58 -15.96 -32.56
N SER A 589 -13.51 -15.53 -31.72
CA SER A 589 -14.88 -15.26 -32.13
C SER A 589 -14.92 -14.08 -33.13
N ALA A 590 -15.70 -14.22 -34.21
CA ALA A 590 -15.97 -13.12 -35.14
C ALA A 590 -16.93 -12.11 -34.48
N GLY A 591 -16.42 -11.17 -33.73
CA GLY A 591 -17.20 -10.17 -32.97
C GLY A 591 -16.80 -10.13 -31.49
N SER A 592 -17.79 -10.09 -30.57
CA SER A 592 -17.50 -10.17 -29.13
C SER A 592 -16.92 -11.53 -28.75
N PRO A 593 -15.86 -11.58 -27.96
CA PRO A 593 -15.36 -12.87 -27.47
C PRO A 593 -16.31 -13.54 -26.46
N TRP A 594 -17.28 -12.80 -25.94
CA TRP A 594 -18.29 -13.30 -25.03
C TRP A 594 -19.52 -13.79 -25.81
N VAL A 595 -19.78 -15.10 -25.79
CA VAL A 595 -20.86 -15.77 -26.55
C VAL A 595 -21.90 -16.31 -25.57
N GLU A 596 -23.17 -16.14 -25.89
CA GLU A 596 -24.29 -16.67 -25.09
C GLU A 596 -24.21 -18.20 -24.98
N ALA A 597 -24.20 -18.72 -23.75
CA ALA A 597 -24.15 -20.13 -23.45
C ALA A 597 -25.51 -20.67 -22.99
N ALA A 598 -26.19 -19.96 -22.08
CA ALA A 598 -27.50 -20.37 -21.56
C ALA A 598 -28.23 -19.23 -20.87
N PRO A 599 -29.58 -19.28 -20.79
CA PRO A 599 -30.33 -18.43 -19.86
C PRO A 599 -30.13 -18.94 -18.42
N LEU A 600 -30.13 -18.00 -17.46
CA LEU A 600 -30.04 -18.29 -16.02
C LEU A 600 -31.19 -17.62 -15.27
N GLU A 601 -31.64 -18.27 -14.20
CA GLU A 601 -32.57 -17.70 -13.25
C GLU A 601 -31.85 -16.72 -12.32
N TYR A 602 -32.41 -15.52 -12.15
CA TYR A 602 -31.96 -14.52 -11.20
C TYR A 602 -33.13 -13.70 -10.65
N ARG A 603 -32.91 -13.09 -9.50
CA ARG A 603 -33.79 -12.10 -8.90
C ARG A 603 -32.99 -11.03 -8.22
N TYR A 604 -33.53 -9.83 -8.16
CA TYR A 604 -33.02 -8.78 -7.27
C TYR A 604 -34.16 -8.07 -6.59
N ALA A 605 -33.95 -7.73 -5.32
CA ALA A 605 -34.92 -6.99 -4.52
C ALA A 605 -34.19 -6.17 -3.44
N GLY A 606 -34.58 -4.90 -3.29
CA GLY A 606 -33.96 -4.03 -2.31
C GLY A 606 -32.47 -3.89 -2.57
N LYS A 607 -31.62 -4.37 -1.65
CA LYS A 607 -30.16 -4.31 -1.72
C LYS A 607 -29.51 -5.56 -2.32
N ALA A 608 -30.27 -6.62 -2.54
CA ALA A 608 -29.73 -7.95 -2.83
C ALA A 608 -30.03 -8.42 -4.25
N LEU A 609 -29.11 -9.18 -4.79
CA LEU A 609 -29.22 -9.93 -6.03
C LEU A 609 -28.86 -11.39 -5.74
N GLU A 610 -29.62 -12.32 -6.30
CA GLU A 610 -29.36 -13.75 -6.24
C GLU A 610 -29.53 -14.41 -7.61
N LEU A 611 -28.75 -15.43 -7.90
CA LEU A 611 -28.82 -16.16 -9.14
C LEU A 611 -28.35 -17.61 -9.00
N ALA A 612 -28.80 -18.46 -9.92
CA ALA A 612 -28.43 -19.86 -9.99
C ALA A 612 -27.69 -20.17 -11.30
N VAL A 613 -26.52 -20.79 -11.17
CA VAL A 613 -25.70 -21.24 -12.30
C VAL A 613 -25.65 -22.76 -12.28
N PRO A 614 -26.22 -23.48 -13.28
CA PRO A 614 -26.10 -24.93 -13.35
C PRO A 614 -24.64 -25.39 -13.43
N ARG A 615 -24.22 -26.22 -12.49
CA ARG A 615 -22.82 -26.73 -12.36
C ARG A 615 -22.33 -27.37 -13.66
N ALA A 616 -23.22 -28.07 -14.36
CA ALA A 616 -22.90 -28.72 -15.62
C ALA A 616 -22.48 -27.75 -16.72
N LEU A 617 -22.98 -26.50 -16.73
CA LEU A 617 -22.68 -25.51 -17.74
C LEU A 617 -21.27 -24.90 -17.55
N ILE A 618 -20.80 -24.84 -16.33
CA ILE A 618 -19.48 -24.27 -15.96
C ILE A 618 -18.45 -25.36 -15.61
N GLY A 619 -18.75 -26.63 -15.89
CA GLY A 619 -17.79 -27.74 -15.76
C GLY A 619 -17.61 -28.30 -14.35
N LEU A 620 -18.26 -27.76 -13.32
CA LEU A 620 -18.12 -28.14 -11.90
C LEU A 620 -19.00 -29.38 -11.55
N LYS A 621 -18.62 -30.54 -12.05
CA LYS A 621 -19.46 -31.78 -11.97
C LYS A 621 -19.12 -32.71 -10.81
N SER A 622 -17.93 -32.58 -10.20
CA SER A 622 -17.47 -33.47 -9.13
C SER A 622 -18.09 -33.13 -7.77
N ASP A 623 -18.00 -34.06 -6.82
CA ASP A 623 -18.44 -33.85 -5.43
C ASP A 623 -17.49 -32.99 -4.61
N ALA A 624 -16.41 -32.51 -5.21
CA ALA A 624 -15.51 -31.50 -4.68
C ALA A 624 -14.94 -30.69 -5.84
N PHE A 625 -14.92 -29.34 -5.68
CA PHE A 625 -14.35 -28.45 -6.67
C PHE A 625 -13.96 -27.12 -6.04
N THR A 626 -13.17 -26.35 -6.81
CA THR A 626 -12.78 -24.99 -6.49
C THR A 626 -13.02 -24.13 -7.71
N PHE A 627 -13.42 -22.88 -7.51
CA PHE A 627 -13.51 -21.87 -8.56
C PHE A 627 -13.28 -20.49 -7.96
N ASP A 628 -12.87 -19.54 -8.81
CA ASP A 628 -12.69 -18.15 -8.43
C ASP A 628 -13.80 -17.29 -9.05
N PHE A 629 -14.17 -16.21 -8.36
CA PHE A 629 -15.19 -15.31 -8.88
C PHE A 629 -14.98 -13.88 -8.46
N HIS A 630 -15.55 -12.98 -9.26
CA HIS A 630 -15.41 -11.55 -9.10
C HIS A 630 -16.70 -10.84 -9.49
N TRP A 631 -17.20 -9.97 -8.64
CA TRP A 631 -18.30 -9.09 -8.96
C TRP A 631 -17.80 -7.71 -9.40
N CYS A 632 -18.48 -7.07 -10.33
CA CYS A 632 -18.27 -5.66 -10.60
C CYS A 632 -19.55 -5.00 -11.11
N ASP A 633 -19.69 -3.70 -10.83
CA ASP A 633 -20.80 -2.91 -11.34
C ASP A 633 -20.29 -1.69 -12.10
N ASN A 634 -20.84 -1.42 -13.25
CA ASN A 634 -20.56 -0.27 -14.11
C ASN A 634 -19.07 -0.05 -14.47
N PRO A 635 -18.26 -1.11 -14.73
CA PRO A 635 -16.92 -0.89 -15.25
C PRO A 635 -16.96 -0.10 -16.57
N SER A 636 -15.88 0.63 -16.85
CA SER A 636 -15.78 1.46 -18.07
C SER A 636 -15.84 0.61 -19.35
N ASP A 637 -15.16 -0.52 -19.35
CA ASP A 637 -15.16 -1.51 -20.43
C ASP A 637 -14.73 -2.89 -19.91
N LEU A 638 -14.52 -3.85 -20.82
CA LEU A 638 -14.02 -5.18 -20.53
C LEU A 638 -12.80 -5.48 -21.43
N LYS A 639 -11.84 -4.56 -21.51
CA LYS A 639 -10.61 -4.76 -22.29
C LYS A 639 -9.47 -5.28 -21.42
N ASP A 640 -9.34 -4.77 -20.21
CA ASP A 640 -8.32 -5.13 -19.23
C ASP A 640 -8.95 -5.24 -17.85
N PRO A 641 -8.52 -6.16 -16.97
CA PRO A 641 -9.02 -6.26 -15.60
C PRO A 641 -8.94 -4.97 -14.78
N ILE A 642 -8.00 -4.07 -15.07
CA ILE A 642 -7.95 -2.75 -14.43
C ILE A 642 -9.23 -1.94 -14.69
N SER A 643 -9.86 -2.12 -15.86
CA SER A 643 -11.12 -1.42 -16.17
C SER A 643 -12.28 -1.79 -15.24
N LEU A 644 -12.18 -2.92 -14.53
CA LEU A 644 -13.18 -3.35 -13.55
C LEU A 644 -13.19 -2.48 -12.30
N CYS A 645 -12.04 -1.86 -11.93
CA CYS A 645 -11.85 -1.16 -10.66
C CYS A 645 -11.57 0.34 -10.79
N VAL A 646 -11.33 0.86 -12.00
CA VAL A 646 -11.10 2.31 -12.23
C VAL A 646 -12.42 3.09 -12.19
N ASN A 647 -13.51 2.48 -12.66
CA ASN A 647 -14.85 3.03 -12.63
C ASN A 647 -15.84 2.02 -12.04
N GLY A 648 -16.96 2.54 -11.50
CA GLY A 648 -17.99 1.70 -10.93
C GLY A 648 -17.56 1.10 -9.60
N ASP A 649 -17.83 -0.19 -9.42
CA ASP A 649 -17.50 -0.98 -8.25
C ASP A 649 -16.87 -2.33 -8.61
N SER A 650 -16.05 -2.87 -7.73
CA SER A 650 -15.26 -4.10 -7.95
C SER A 650 -15.11 -4.87 -6.64
N ALA A 651 -15.70 -6.03 -6.54
CA ALA A 651 -15.73 -6.87 -5.35
C ALA A 651 -15.23 -8.31 -5.65
N PRO A 652 -14.03 -8.68 -5.14
CA PRO A 652 -13.10 -7.87 -4.35
C PRO A 652 -12.38 -6.82 -5.19
N ASN A 653 -11.71 -5.90 -4.52
CA ASN A 653 -11.00 -4.82 -5.17
C ASN A 653 -9.95 -5.30 -6.18
N ARG A 654 -9.75 -4.57 -7.28
CA ARG A 654 -8.68 -4.68 -8.26
C ARG A 654 -8.67 -6.05 -8.97
N ARG A 655 -7.48 -6.68 -9.11
CA ARG A 655 -7.31 -8.01 -9.74
C ARG A 655 -7.59 -9.17 -8.79
N PHE A 656 -8.03 -8.90 -7.57
CA PHE A 656 -8.35 -9.95 -6.62
C PHE A 656 -9.64 -10.66 -7.00
N ASN A 657 -9.72 -11.94 -6.59
CA ASN A 657 -10.89 -12.77 -6.71
C ASN A 657 -11.20 -13.41 -5.37
N TYR A 658 -12.47 -13.65 -5.10
CA TYR A 658 -12.89 -14.58 -4.08
C TYR A 658 -12.68 -16.00 -4.57
N ARG A 659 -12.26 -16.90 -3.69
CA ARG A 659 -12.15 -18.33 -3.99
C ARG A 659 -13.16 -19.12 -3.20
N CYS A 660 -13.98 -19.89 -3.89
CA CYS A 660 -14.90 -20.85 -3.30
C CYS A 660 -14.30 -22.25 -3.41
N ILE A 661 -14.12 -22.91 -2.26
CA ILE A 661 -13.74 -24.32 -2.15
C ILE A 661 -14.97 -25.05 -1.62
N TRP A 662 -15.48 -26.02 -2.34
CA TRP A 662 -16.66 -26.78 -1.94
C TRP A 662 -16.40 -28.28 -1.92
N LYS A 663 -16.94 -28.96 -0.88
CA LYS A 663 -16.95 -30.40 -0.70
C LYS A 663 -18.34 -30.85 -0.29
N LYS A 664 -18.89 -31.90 -0.99
CA LYS A 664 -20.20 -32.46 -0.69
C LYS A 664 -20.27 -33.13 0.69
#